data_d21c1174a941ecd66567eb3bf0a840ab
#
_entry.id   d21c1174a941ecd66567eb3bf0a840ab
#
_cell.length_a   1.000
_cell.length_b   1.000
_cell.length_c   1.000
_cell.angle_alpha   90.00
_cell.angle_beta   90.00
_cell.angle_gamma   90.00
#
_symmetry.space_group_name_H-M   'P 1'
#
loop_
_entity.id
_entity.type
_entity.pdbx_description
1 polymer ?
#
loop_
_entity_poly.entity_id
_entity_poly.type
_entity_poly.pdbx_seq_one_letter_code
_entity_poly.pdbx_strand_id
1 'polypeptide(L)'
;MPEIESLLKRYEEVVKLREKELTSKEIEQSFLPRLYVLLDMGALAELRQELDRLSDYKDTPYHRNLTILLMIQDGDYLHAEKIIAEEMAKGDHDLYSQLVWCENFVAIYLNNGNQQKYEKCISELENLVFEQNTYDVKAFQMLMEYYDRKQLKDKAEQTIQAIQAIPKKNFRSYCDYNNVIYMHYQREKDFLTCREMLDGFIKEGANEPDADKRKILEILSIRDRFHLNYDWQRCSHELYERRPEYLNASAEVFFCFVSTVMYIFQQSYEFFNLFYDEKKRDAMFDDIALKGETYLADVDEKLSNIGDNFLYYKASLLMKKVDYCRFKEAYEQHPSKYLQEQIDLITRIIDLCKKNADKRSVLHYVNVLIDEIVSVIESMDMLKYDVEMTSIYEGYKQQEKTYMDIARKYMAEMMDLLELIGLTHNNSYYVLYAAYNWLRLGNSKKAVSLFKVYQKLGADVNQYPLPTRNIYRELDGLAKNRDIRTIRYLKSDYIHDEIERMEKFINEGNLSAAMRICNLIADRMDLASGKMPDGVESEVVMMFLNFQTSLYLRTNNFQAATAIINQYDAFASECITTSVTDSNHLLLSVQALEAVGKQQEALEYTDKAISKYEGGADHFFLAQLYKCRGRIETKVRPESRINSLCEALGESELVGNQLLSAQIYEELGQMFNVQGKPSLGMSFIRKASAIYFLTKQRPLWLHTIIRQAESYHYMEQAANRVGNLKEAAYFHERVFRTFDMVSRDELDEKEKAFHDKLKGEYANDADLLCSALNFYISSGAMSEIACVESLLGMNSNTESHGN
;
A
#
# COMPACT_ATOMS: atom_id res chain seq x y z
N MET A 1 18.47 2.79 -6.52
CA MET A 1 18.97 3.96 -7.28
C MET A 1 20.45 4.10 -6.98
N PRO A 2 21.28 4.53 -7.95
CA PRO A 2 22.67 4.86 -7.66
C PRO A 2 22.71 5.97 -6.60
N GLU A 3 23.69 5.91 -5.74
CA GLU A 3 23.88 6.84 -4.61
C GLU A 3 23.99 8.28 -5.12
N ILE A 4 23.02 9.13 -4.81
CA ILE A 4 22.89 10.49 -5.36
C ILE A 4 24.10 11.35 -5.00
N GLU A 5 24.65 11.22 -3.80
CA GLU A 5 25.90 11.89 -3.43
C GLU A 5 27.10 11.34 -4.18
N SER A 6 27.14 10.04 -4.42
CA SER A 6 28.15 9.44 -5.29
C SER A 6 28.01 9.98 -6.72
N LEU A 7 26.75 10.13 -7.21
CA LEU A 7 26.50 10.76 -8.52
C LEU A 7 26.95 12.22 -8.52
N LEU A 8 26.60 13.02 -7.52
CA LEU A 8 27.02 14.40 -7.37
C LEU A 8 28.54 14.52 -7.42
N LYS A 9 29.24 13.75 -6.60
CA LYS A 9 30.71 13.73 -6.55
C LYS A 9 31.34 13.30 -7.88
N ARG A 10 30.81 12.25 -8.50
CA ARG A 10 31.27 11.78 -9.82
C ARG A 10 31.00 12.81 -10.90
N TYR A 11 29.87 13.53 -10.83
CA TYR A 11 29.57 14.64 -11.75
C TYR A 11 30.52 15.81 -11.57
N GLU A 12 30.85 16.20 -10.34
CA GLU A 12 31.87 17.22 -10.08
C GLU A 12 33.23 16.84 -10.68
N GLU A 13 33.60 15.56 -10.66
CA GLU A 13 34.81 15.08 -11.33
C GLU A 13 34.74 15.26 -12.85
N VAL A 14 33.58 15.01 -13.48
CA VAL A 14 33.37 15.29 -14.90
C VAL A 14 33.49 16.76 -15.18
N VAL A 15 32.87 17.63 -14.38
CA VAL A 15 32.98 19.09 -14.54
C VAL A 15 34.45 19.55 -14.44
N LYS A 16 35.19 19.10 -13.42
CA LYS A 16 36.62 19.42 -13.23
C LYS A 16 37.49 18.95 -14.39
N LEU A 17 37.20 17.83 -15.02
CA LEU A 17 37.93 17.32 -16.17
C LEU A 17 37.64 18.10 -17.46
N ARG A 18 36.43 18.64 -17.62
CA ARG A 18 36.07 19.50 -18.76
C ARG A 18 36.87 20.79 -18.80
N GLU A 19 37.27 21.31 -17.63
CA GLU A 19 38.03 22.54 -17.51
C GLU A 19 39.54 22.38 -17.83
N LYS A 20 40.00 21.14 -18.08
CA LYS A 20 41.41 20.81 -18.33
C LYS A 20 41.68 20.51 -19.79
N GLU A 21 42.84 20.83 -20.26
CA GLU A 21 43.41 20.26 -21.52
C GLU A 21 43.80 18.81 -21.22
N LEU A 22 43.05 17.88 -21.74
CA LEU A 22 43.29 16.43 -21.55
C LEU A 22 44.07 15.86 -22.74
N THR A 23 45.04 15.00 -22.45
CA THR A 23 45.68 14.17 -23.47
C THR A 23 44.72 13.07 -23.98
N SER A 24 44.97 12.53 -25.18
CA SER A 24 44.15 11.42 -25.73
C SER A 24 44.02 10.24 -24.76
N LYS A 25 45.09 9.90 -24.07
CA LYS A 25 45.13 8.82 -23.08
C LYS A 25 44.25 9.14 -21.86
N GLU A 26 44.26 10.38 -21.40
CA GLU A 26 43.42 10.82 -20.29
C GLU A 26 41.93 10.85 -20.68
N ILE A 27 41.63 11.20 -21.94
CA ILE A 27 40.26 11.13 -22.47
C ILE A 27 39.75 9.67 -22.43
N GLU A 28 40.52 8.75 -22.99
CA GLU A 28 40.10 7.33 -23.05
C GLU A 28 40.02 6.65 -21.69
N GLN A 29 41.00 6.86 -20.82
CA GLN A 29 41.16 6.11 -19.56
C GLN A 29 40.53 6.78 -18.35
N SER A 30 40.29 8.09 -18.41
CA SER A 30 39.81 8.87 -17.27
C SER A 30 38.49 9.59 -17.52
N PHE A 31 38.32 10.23 -18.68
CA PHE A 31 37.14 11.06 -18.94
C PHE A 31 35.94 10.23 -19.44
N LEU A 32 36.10 9.46 -20.52
CA LEU A 32 35.04 8.62 -21.08
C LEU A 32 34.41 7.67 -20.05
N PRO A 33 35.18 6.95 -19.19
CA PRO A 33 34.58 6.12 -18.14
C PRO A 33 33.72 6.88 -17.13
N ARG A 34 33.97 8.17 -16.94
CA ARG A 34 33.20 9.00 -16.01
C ARG A 34 31.88 9.51 -16.59
N LEU A 35 31.72 9.50 -17.92
CA LEU A 35 30.48 9.96 -18.56
C LEU A 35 29.27 9.08 -18.26
N TYR A 36 29.46 7.85 -17.77
CA TYR A 36 28.34 7.02 -17.29
C TYR A 36 27.50 7.72 -16.22
N VAL A 37 28.07 8.63 -15.44
CA VAL A 37 27.31 9.40 -14.46
C VAL A 37 26.19 10.21 -15.10
N LEU A 38 26.39 10.72 -16.32
CA LEU A 38 25.36 11.50 -17.02
C LEU A 38 24.16 10.63 -17.41
N LEU A 39 24.42 9.36 -17.76
CA LEU A 39 23.38 8.40 -18.02
C LEU A 39 22.60 8.09 -16.73
N ASP A 40 23.33 7.82 -15.63
CA ASP A 40 22.76 7.47 -14.33
C ASP A 40 21.89 8.62 -13.74
N MET A 41 22.23 9.88 -14.03
CA MET A 41 21.47 11.07 -13.63
C MET A 41 20.26 11.38 -14.51
N GLY A 42 20.20 10.82 -15.72
CA GLY A 42 19.24 11.20 -16.75
C GLY A 42 19.62 12.47 -17.53
N ALA A 43 20.88 12.91 -17.47
CA ALA A 43 21.40 14.07 -18.19
C ALA A 43 21.77 13.73 -19.67
N LEU A 44 20.80 13.16 -20.40
CA LEU A 44 21.01 12.54 -21.70
C LEU A 44 21.41 13.56 -22.77
N ALA A 45 20.88 14.80 -22.74
CA ALA A 45 21.25 15.87 -23.64
C ALA A 45 22.74 16.22 -23.52
N GLU A 46 23.19 16.32 -22.26
CA GLU A 46 24.61 16.61 -21.95
C GLU A 46 25.53 15.46 -22.37
N LEU A 47 25.09 14.22 -22.15
CA LEU A 47 25.83 13.03 -22.60
C LEU A 47 25.99 12.99 -24.13
N ARG A 48 24.90 13.28 -24.88
CA ARG A 48 24.98 13.37 -26.36
C ARG A 48 25.97 14.41 -26.82
N GLN A 49 25.94 15.61 -26.22
CA GLN A 49 26.89 16.67 -26.55
C GLN A 49 28.34 16.26 -26.32
N GLU A 50 28.62 15.55 -25.21
CA GLU A 50 29.97 15.05 -24.92
C GLU A 50 30.43 13.97 -25.89
N LEU A 51 29.55 13.03 -26.24
CA LEU A 51 29.89 11.99 -27.21
C LEU A 51 30.09 12.55 -28.59
N ASP A 52 29.31 13.55 -29.03
CA ASP A 52 29.51 14.26 -30.30
C ASP A 52 30.84 15.00 -30.30
N ARG A 53 31.20 15.69 -29.22
CA ARG A 53 32.50 16.36 -29.05
C ARG A 53 33.69 15.40 -29.12
N LEU A 54 33.46 14.15 -28.62
CA LEU A 54 34.47 13.10 -28.57
C LEU A 54 34.36 12.10 -29.74
N SER A 55 33.79 12.52 -30.86
CA SER A 55 33.58 11.65 -32.05
C SER A 55 34.86 10.99 -32.59
N ASP A 56 36.04 11.58 -32.35
CA ASP A 56 37.32 10.97 -32.69
C ASP A 56 37.64 9.69 -31.89
N TYR A 57 36.96 9.51 -30.78
CA TYR A 57 37.10 8.35 -29.86
C TYR A 57 35.98 7.30 -30.01
N LYS A 58 35.16 7.38 -31.07
CA LYS A 58 34.00 6.49 -31.32
C LYS A 58 34.33 5.00 -31.34
N ASP A 59 35.56 4.64 -31.63
CA ASP A 59 36.04 3.27 -31.72
C ASP A 59 36.56 2.73 -30.37
N THR A 60 36.59 3.55 -29.32
CA THR A 60 36.94 3.11 -27.97
C THR A 60 35.79 2.35 -27.31
N PRO A 61 36.10 1.35 -26.45
CA PRO A 61 35.03 0.55 -25.78
C PRO A 61 34.03 1.39 -25.00
N TYR A 62 34.48 2.38 -24.25
CA TYR A 62 33.64 3.22 -23.42
C TYR A 62 32.68 4.10 -24.24
N HIS A 63 33.18 4.80 -25.25
CA HIS A 63 32.35 5.63 -26.12
C HIS A 63 31.29 4.81 -26.83
N ARG A 64 31.67 3.65 -27.33
CA ARG A 64 30.78 2.72 -28.04
C ARG A 64 29.71 2.18 -27.11
N ASN A 65 30.03 1.74 -25.90
CA ASN A 65 29.06 1.24 -24.96
C ASN A 65 28.10 2.34 -24.50
N LEU A 66 28.55 3.54 -24.22
CA LEU A 66 27.70 4.69 -23.92
C LEU A 66 26.73 5.00 -25.07
N THR A 67 27.21 4.93 -26.32
CA THR A 67 26.37 5.07 -27.51
C THR A 67 25.28 4.01 -27.59
N ILE A 68 25.65 2.74 -27.34
CA ILE A 68 24.68 1.62 -27.30
C ILE A 68 23.63 1.86 -26.22
N LEU A 69 24.03 2.25 -25.02
CA LEU A 69 23.10 2.51 -23.91
C LEU A 69 22.18 3.68 -24.22
N LEU A 70 22.65 4.75 -24.85
CA LEU A 70 21.80 5.83 -25.34
C LEU A 70 20.80 5.34 -26.40
N MET A 71 21.22 4.50 -27.35
CA MET A 71 20.33 3.93 -28.34
C MET A 71 19.25 3.06 -27.69
N ILE A 72 19.61 2.24 -26.69
CA ILE A 72 18.65 1.45 -25.90
C ILE A 72 17.66 2.39 -25.20
N GLN A 73 18.14 3.48 -24.60
CA GLN A 73 17.30 4.46 -23.92
C GLN A 73 16.36 5.20 -24.89
N ASP A 74 16.82 5.48 -26.10
CA ASP A 74 16.02 6.10 -27.17
C ASP A 74 15.04 5.12 -27.85
N GLY A 75 15.15 3.81 -27.57
CA GLY A 75 14.34 2.77 -28.22
C GLY A 75 14.87 2.33 -29.59
N ASP A 76 16.08 2.75 -29.99
CA ASP A 76 16.72 2.36 -31.25
C ASP A 76 17.45 1.01 -31.12
N TYR A 77 16.65 -0.02 -30.84
CA TYR A 77 17.17 -1.35 -30.57
C TYR A 77 17.81 -2.04 -31.77
N LEU A 78 17.38 -1.71 -33.00
CA LEU A 78 17.92 -2.33 -34.20
C LEU A 78 19.38 -1.92 -34.44
N HIS A 79 19.69 -0.62 -34.28
CA HIS A 79 21.06 -0.15 -34.41
C HIS A 79 21.93 -0.61 -33.23
N ALA A 80 21.40 -0.59 -32.01
CA ALA A 80 22.08 -1.12 -30.84
C ALA A 80 22.44 -2.61 -31.01
N GLU A 81 21.48 -3.45 -31.41
CA GLU A 81 21.69 -4.88 -31.70
C GLU A 81 22.77 -5.09 -32.75
N LYS A 82 22.72 -4.32 -33.83
CA LYS A 82 23.71 -4.41 -34.92
C LYS A 82 25.12 -4.10 -34.43
N ILE A 83 25.31 -3.02 -33.69
CA ILE A 83 26.63 -2.63 -33.15
C ILE A 83 27.17 -3.72 -32.21
N ILE A 84 26.36 -4.26 -31.31
CA ILE A 84 26.76 -5.32 -30.39
C ILE A 84 27.18 -6.58 -31.20
N ALA A 85 26.36 -6.97 -32.20
CA ALA A 85 26.65 -8.15 -33.01
C ALA A 85 27.96 -7.98 -33.81
N GLU A 86 28.23 -6.79 -34.36
CA GLU A 86 29.48 -6.47 -35.05
C GLU A 86 30.68 -6.54 -34.10
N GLU A 87 30.54 -6.11 -32.87
CA GLU A 87 31.60 -6.24 -31.86
C GLU A 87 31.86 -7.69 -31.51
N MET A 88 30.83 -8.44 -31.19
CA MET A 88 30.99 -9.87 -30.87
C MET A 88 31.65 -10.67 -32.00
N ALA A 89 31.40 -10.30 -33.24
CA ALA A 89 31.96 -10.95 -34.40
C ALA A 89 33.50 -10.71 -34.57
N LYS A 90 34.07 -9.71 -33.89
CA LYS A 90 35.51 -9.45 -33.94
C LYS A 90 36.36 -10.51 -33.22
N GLY A 91 35.77 -11.31 -32.35
CA GLY A 91 36.43 -12.37 -31.56
C GLY A 91 37.43 -11.79 -30.53
N ASP A 92 37.96 -12.64 -29.68
CA ASP A 92 39.01 -12.28 -28.71
C ASP A 92 38.54 -11.26 -27.63
N HIS A 93 37.40 -11.55 -27.01
CA HIS A 93 36.86 -10.75 -25.93
C HIS A 93 36.99 -11.43 -24.59
N ASP A 94 37.33 -10.65 -23.56
CA ASP A 94 37.29 -11.16 -22.20
C ASP A 94 35.85 -11.48 -21.73
N LEU A 95 35.76 -12.32 -20.70
CA LEU A 95 34.48 -12.79 -20.17
C LEU A 95 33.59 -11.63 -19.66
N TYR A 96 34.23 -10.57 -19.14
CA TYR A 96 33.50 -9.41 -18.64
C TYR A 96 32.83 -8.62 -19.78
N SER A 97 33.55 -8.43 -20.90
CA SER A 97 32.97 -7.79 -22.10
C SER A 97 31.80 -8.61 -22.66
N GLN A 98 31.92 -9.94 -22.68
CA GLN A 98 30.84 -10.84 -23.11
C GLN A 98 29.64 -10.71 -22.18
N LEU A 99 29.85 -10.61 -20.86
CA LEU A 99 28.80 -10.40 -19.87
C LEU A 99 28.04 -9.10 -20.14
N VAL A 100 28.75 -7.96 -20.28
CA VAL A 100 28.14 -6.64 -20.56
C VAL A 100 27.31 -6.66 -21.84
N TRP A 101 27.78 -7.30 -22.90
CA TRP A 101 27.03 -7.40 -24.15
C TRP A 101 25.81 -8.30 -24.00
N CYS A 102 25.93 -9.41 -23.27
CA CYS A 102 24.79 -10.28 -22.97
C CYS A 102 23.71 -9.52 -22.19
N GLU A 103 24.08 -8.75 -21.17
CA GLU A 103 23.17 -7.88 -20.42
C GLU A 103 22.46 -6.86 -21.32
N ASN A 104 23.20 -6.22 -22.25
CA ASN A 104 22.60 -5.29 -23.19
C ASN A 104 21.64 -5.99 -24.16
N PHE A 105 21.94 -7.20 -24.63
CA PHE A 105 21.02 -8.00 -25.44
C PHE A 105 19.77 -8.39 -24.63
N VAL A 106 19.94 -8.79 -23.36
CA VAL A 106 18.80 -9.06 -22.46
C VAL A 106 17.88 -7.86 -22.38
N ALA A 107 18.47 -6.65 -22.16
CA ALA A 107 17.71 -5.42 -22.12
C ALA A 107 17.00 -5.12 -23.47
N ILE A 108 17.71 -5.27 -24.61
CA ILE A 108 17.13 -5.07 -25.94
C ILE A 108 15.95 -6.02 -26.18
N TYR A 109 16.13 -7.33 -25.96
CA TYR A 109 15.11 -8.33 -26.29
C TYR A 109 13.95 -8.35 -25.30
N LEU A 110 14.18 -8.03 -24.03
CA LEU A 110 13.12 -7.79 -23.08
C LEU A 110 12.23 -6.64 -23.55
N ASN A 111 12.83 -5.53 -23.96
CA ASN A 111 12.13 -4.35 -24.41
C ASN A 111 11.48 -4.49 -25.78
N ASN A 112 12.02 -5.24 -26.74
CA ASN A 112 11.42 -5.42 -28.05
C ASN A 112 10.48 -6.63 -28.14
N GLY A 113 10.26 -7.33 -27.00
CA GLY A 113 9.33 -8.45 -26.90
C GLY A 113 9.75 -9.70 -27.70
N ASN A 114 11.02 -9.80 -28.11
CA ASN A 114 11.51 -11.00 -28.78
C ASN A 114 11.83 -12.10 -27.77
N GLN A 115 10.77 -12.78 -27.32
CA GLN A 115 10.86 -13.78 -26.25
C GLN A 115 11.87 -14.90 -26.54
N GLN A 116 11.97 -15.37 -27.79
CA GLN A 116 12.91 -16.43 -28.15
C GLN A 116 14.37 -16.01 -28.00
N LYS A 117 14.70 -14.79 -28.48
CA LYS A 117 16.06 -14.25 -28.35
C LYS A 117 16.36 -13.88 -26.88
N TYR A 118 15.36 -13.36 -26.17
CA TYR A 118 15.46 -13.05 -24.75
C TYR A 118 15.82 -14.29 -23.92
N GLU A 119 15.08 -15.41 -24.08
CA GLU A 119 15.34 -16.67 -23.36
C GLU A 119 16.71 -17.26 -23.71
N LYS A 120 17.14 -17.13 -24.99
CA LYS A 120 18.48 -17.54 -25.39
C LYS A 120 19.56 -16.73 -24.67
N CYS A 121 19.40 -15.41 -24.58
CA CYS A 121 20.35 -14.55 -23.88
C CYS A 121 20.37 -14.80 -22.37
N ILE A 122 19.20 -15.12 -21.76
CA ILE A 122 19.17 -15.56 -20.36
C ILE A 122 19.98 -16.83 -20.16
N SER A 123 19.87 -17.83 -21.07
CA SER A 123 20.67 -19.07 -20.99
C SER A 123 22.17 -18.80 -21.18
N GLU A 124 22.54 -17.85 -22.03
CA GLU A 124 23.92 -17.41 -22.18
C GLU A 124 24.42 -16.69 -20.93
N LEU A 125 23.60 -15.87 -20.32
CA LEU A 125 23.88 -15.19 -19.05
C LEU A 125 24.05 -16.20 -17.90
N GLU A 126 23.19 -17.22 -17.82
CA GLU A 126 23.32 -18.33 -16.87
C GLU A 126 24.69 -19.03 -17.02
N ASN A 127 25.09 -19.32 -18.25
CA ASN A 127 26.40 -19.97 -18.52
C ASN A 127 27.55 -19.07 -18.06
N LEU A 128 27.53 -17.77 -18.38
CA LEU A 128 28.57 -16.82 -17.96
C LEU A 128 28.66 -16.71 -16.43
N VAL A 129 27.52 -16.65 -15.75
CA VAL A 129 27.47 -16.50 -14.30
C VAL A 129 27.83 -17.80 -13.57
N PHE A 130 27.19 -18.92 -13.90
CA PHE A 130 27.30 -20.14 -13.10
C PHE A 130 28.39 -21.09 -13.56
N GLU A 131 28.64 -21.19 -14.89
CA GLU A 131 29.65 -22.10 -15.42
C GLU A 131 31.02 -21.43 -15.56
N GLN A 132 31.04 -20.15 -15.98
CA GLN A 132 32.29 -19.39 -16.17
C GLN A 132 32.69 -18.58 -14.93
N ASN A 133 31.87 -18.58 -13.87
CA ASN A 133 32.07 -17.84 -12.61
C ASN A 133 32.34 -16.33 -12.83
N THR A 134 31.62 -15.72 -13.79
CA THR A 134 31.75 -14.29 -14.07
C THR A 134 30.65 -13.54 -13.33
N TYR A 135 31.00 -12.97 -12.17
CA TYR A 135 30.01 -12.38 -11.27
C TYR A 135 29.87 -10.87 -11.47
N ASP A 136 28.63 -10.45 -11.69
CA ASP A 136 28.20 -9.05 -11.64
C ASP A 136 26.84 -8.92 -10.96
N VAL A 137 26.64 -7.86 -10.18
CA VAL A 137 25.37 -7.60 -9.45
C VAL A 137 24.18 -7.50 -10.41
N LYS A 138 24.38 -6.80 -11.54
CA LYS A 138 23.33 -6.60 -12.55
C LYS A 138 22.92 -7.90 -13.24
N ALA A 139 23.90 -8.78 -13.54
CA ALA A 139 23.62 -10.11 -14.08
C ALA A 139 22.78 -10.95 -13.13
N PHE A 140 23.14 -10.99 -11.84
CA PHE A 140 22.34 -11.68 -10.82
C PHE A 140 20.94 -11.08 -10.69
N GLN A 141 20.82 -9.76 -10.73
CA GLN A 141 19.51 -9.09 -10.68
C GLN A 141 18.64 -9.50 -11.88
N MET A 142 19.17 -9.47 -13.09
CA MET A 142 18.44 -9.88 -14.30
C MET A 142 17.99 -11.34 -14.25
N LEU A 143 18.85 -12.24 -13.78
CA LEU A 143 18.52 -13.67 -13.60
C LEU A 143 17.44 -13.85 -12.56
N MET A 144 17.59 -13.23 -11.39
CA MET A 144 16.61 -13.32 -10.30
C MET A 144 15.23 -12.80 -10.74
N GLU A 145 15.17 -11.63 -11.41
CA GLU A 145 13.92 -11.10 -11.95
C GLU A 145 13.28 -12.00 -13.00
N TYR A 146 14.07 -12.68 -13.79
CA TYR A 146 13.57 -13.69 -14.74
C TYR A 146 12.99 -14.89 -14.01
N TYR A 147 13.70 -15.44 -13.01
CA TYR A 147 13.27 -16.61 -12.26
C TYR A 147 12.00 -16.32 -11.46
N ASP A 148 11.91 -15.17 -10.82
CA ASP A 148 10.72 -14.74 -10.08
C ASP A 148 9.49 -14.65 -11.01
N ARG A 149 9.67 -14.02 -12.20
CA ARG A 149 8.58 -13.96 -13.20
C ARG A 149 8.14 -15.31 -13.73
N LYS A 150 9.08 -16.25 -13.86
CA LYS A 150 8.79 -17.61 -14.36
C LYS A 150 8.49 -18.60 -13.23
N GLN A 151 8.49 -18.17 -11.98
CA GLN A 151 8.28 -19.01 -10.78
C GLN A 151 9.27 -20.18 -10.70
N LEU A 152 10.52 -19.98 -11.09
CA LEU A 152 11.59 -20.97 -11.10
C LEU A 152 12.34 -20.99 -9.76
N LYS A 153 11.69 -21.47 -8.69
CA LYS A 153 12.19 -21.42 -7.31
C LYS A 153 13.56 -22.07 -7.13
N ASP A 154 13.79 -23.23 -7.74
CA ASP A 154 15.08 -23.95 -7.63
C ASP A 154 16.24 -23.11 -8.19
N LYS A 155 16.02 -22.36 -9.28
CA LYS A 155 17.02 -21.49 -9.89
C LYS A 155 17.23 -20.21 -9.08
N ALA A 156 16.18 -19.66 -8.49
CA ALA A 156 16.29 -18.54 -7.55
C ALA A 156 17.13 -18.94 -6.36
N GLU A 157 16.88 -20.12 -5.76
CA GLU A 157 17.66 -20.64 -4.64
C GLU A 157 19.14 -20.90 -5.02
N GLN A 158 19.40 -21.43 -6.21
CA GLN A 158 20.77 -21.58 -6.74
C GLN A 158 21.48 -20.23 -6.83
N THR A 159 20.76 -19.18 -7.26
CA THR A 159 21.29 -17.81 -7.35
C THR A 159 21.60 -17.24 -5.97
N ILE A 160 20.73 -17.45 -4.99
CA ILE A 160 20.97 -17.05 -3.59
C ILE A 160 22.24 -17.71 -3.07
N GLN A 161 22.40 -19.03 -3.25
CA GLN A 161 23.58 -19.77 -2.80
C GLN A 161 24.85 -19.25 -3.49
N ALA A 162 24.81 -18.96 -4.79
CA ALA A 162 25.93 -18.40 -5.54
C ALA A 162 26.34 -17.02 -4.98
N ILE A 163 25.37 -16.14 -4.71
CA ILE A 163 25.62 -14.81 -4.12
C ILE A 163 26.24 -14.95 -2.72
N GLN A 164 25.71 -15.85 -1.90
CA GLN A 164 26.22 -16.08 -0.52
C GLN A 164 27.64 -16.67 -0.50
N ALA A 165 28.02 -17.39 -1.55
CA ALA A 165 29.37 -17.94 -1.70
C ALA A 165 30.43 -16.89 -2.13
N ILE A 166 30.00 -15.68 -2.60
CA ILE A 166 30.92 -14.62 -3.02
C ILE A 166 31.67 -14.05 -1.83
N PRO A 167 33.04 -14.04 -1.88
CA PRO A 167 33.82 -13.45 -0.80
C PRO A 167 33.51 -11.97 -0.57
N LYS A 168 33.20 -11.60 0.67
CA LYS A 168 32.95 -10.20 1.07
C LYS A 168 34.23 -9.37 0.92
N LYS A 169 34.31 -8.50 -0.10
CA LYS A 169 35.47 -7.62 -0.28
C LYS A 169 35.38 -6.36 0.59
N ASN A 170 34.19 -5.79 0.70
CA ASN A 170 33.87 -4.63 1.54
C ASN A 170 32.37 -4.59 1.81
N PHE A 171 31.95 -3.70 2.71
CA PHE A 171 30.56 -3.56 3.11
C PHE A 171 29.63 -3.20 1.94
N ARG A 172 30.08 -2.32 1.03
CA ARG A 172 29.31 -1.93 -0.15
C ARG A 172 29.01 -3.13 -1.06
N SER A 173 30.04 -3.86 -1.45
CA SER A 173 29.90 -5.07 -2.27
C SER A 173 29.01 -6.11 -1.60
N TYR A 174 29.12 -6.26 -0.28
CA TYR A 174 28.24 -7.10 0.50
C TYR A 174 26.77 -6.66 0.39
N CYS A 175 26.48 -5.37 0.56
CA CYS A 175 25.13 -4.85 0.44
C CYS A 175 24.57 -4.96 -0.99
N ASP A 176 25.38 -4.65 -2.02
CA ASP A 176 24.93 -4.69 -3.41
C ASP A 176 24.49 -6.10 -3.83
N TYR A 177 25.26 -7.12 -3.51
CA TYR A 177 24.91 -8.52 -3.81
C TYR A 177 23.72 -9.02 -2.97
N ASN A 178 23.71 -8.73 -1.68
CA ASN A 178 22.60 -9.16 -0.83
C ASN A 178 21.31 -8.39 -1.10
N ASN A 179 21.38 -7.20 -1.70
CA ASN A 179 20.18 -6.48 -2.14
C ASN A 179 19.42 -7.27 -3.23
N VAL A 180 20.08 -8.04 -4.07
CA VAL A 180 19.42 -8.93 -5.03
C VAL A 180 18.54 -9.96 -4.31
N ILE A 181 19.07 -10.56 -3.25
CA ILE A 181 18.37 -11.52 -2.40
C ILE A 181 17.21 -10.83 -1.66
N TYR A 182 17.47 -9.67 -1.07
CA TYR A 182 16.47 -8.86 -0.38
C TYR A 182 15.29 -8.50 -1.29
N MET A 183 15.55 -8.07 -2.53
CA MET A 183 14.51 -7.75 -3.51
C MET A 183 13.72 -8.98 -3.96
N HIS A 184 14.33 -10.16 -4.00
CA HIS A 184 13.63 -11.43 -4.22
C HIS A 184 12.60 -11.69 -3.10
N TYR A 185 13.03 -11.69 -1.84
CA TYR A 185 12.12 -11.92 -0.71
C TYR A 185 11.05 -10.83 -0.58
N GLN A 186 11.35 -9.58 -0.96
CA GLN A 186 10.33 -8.52 -1.04
C GLN A 186 9.23 -8.86 -2.07
N ARG A 187 9.60 -9.38 -3.25
CA ARG A 187 8.62 -9.82 -4.26
C ARG A 187 7.81 -11.04 -3.82
N GLU A 188 8.44 -11.96 -3.09
CA GLU A 188 7.76 -13.11 -2.46
C GLU A 188 6.93 -12.71 -1.22
N LYS A 189 6.97 -11.44 -0.81
CA LYS A 189 6.31 -10.91 0.41
C LYS A 189 6.76 -11.58 1.71
N ASP A 190 7.96 -12.16 1.73
CA ASP A 190 8.59 -12.68 2.93
C ASP A 190 9.30 -11.55 3.70
N PHE A 191 8.52 -10.70 4.35
CA PHE A 191 9.02 -9.56 5.10
C PHE A 191 9.78 -9.94 6.37
N LEU A 192 9.58 -11.16 6.88
CA LEU A 192 10.37 -11.64 8.03
C LEU A 192 11.82 -11.83 7.62
N THR A 193 12.07 -12.57 6.55
CA THR A 193 13.43 -12.77 6.00
C THR A 193 14.04 -11.43 5.58
N CYS A 194 13.26 -10.53 4.96
CA CYS A 194 13.71 -9.16 4.65
C CYS A 194 14.21 -8.42 5.89
N ARG A 195 13.48 -8.48 6.99
CA ARG A 195 13.86 -7.84 8.25
C ARG A 195 15.13 -8.46 8.85
N GLU A 196 15.21 -9.79 8.88
CA GLU A 196 16.43 -10.48 9.38
C GLU A 196 17.66 -10.10 8.56
N MET A 197 17.52 -9.98 7.25
CA MET A 197 18.60 -9.51 6.36
C MET A 197 18.97 -8.06 6.67
N LEU A 198 18.02 -7.14 6.88
CA LEU A 198 18.31 -5.75 7.23
C LEU A 198 18.97 -5.62 8.61
N ASP A 199 18.51 -6.38 9.59
CA ASP A 199 19.15 -6.43 10.90
C ASP A 199 20.60 -6.96 10.79
N GLY A 200 20.83 -7.93 9.92
CA GLY A 200 22.16 -8.42 9.56
C GLY A 200 23.01 -7.32 8.92
N PHE A 201 22.48 -6.56 7.97
CA PHE A 201 23.17 -5.43 7.33
C PHE A 201 23.51 -4.32 8.33
N ILE A 202 22.60 -3.97 9.24
CA ILE A 202 22.83 -2.98 10.30
C ILE A 202 23.95 -3.45 11.22
N LYS A 203 23.94 -4.72 11.62
CA LYS A 203 24.97 -5.31 12.47
C LYS A 203 26.35 -5.33 11.80
N GLU A 204 26.43 -5.77 10.55
CA GLU A 204 27.68 -5.77 9.75
C GLU A 204 28.14 -4.32 9.49
N GLY A 205 27.23 -3.39 9.24
CA GLY A 205 27.51 -1.99 9.02
C GLY A 205 27.75 -1.17 10.29
N ALA A 206 27.69 -1.75 11.49
CA ALA A 206 27.84 -1.01 12.75
C ALA A 206 29.19 -0.28 12.87
N ASN A 207 30.23 -0.84 12.25
CA ASN A 207 31.58 -0.27 12.23
C ASN A 207 31.89 0.49 10.93
N GLU A 208 30.92 0.60 10.01
CA GLU A 208 31.10 1.33 8.76
C GLU A 208 31.16 2.83 9.05
N PRO A 209 32.17 3.55 8.54
CA PRO A 209 32.27 5.00 8.72
C PRO A 209 31.15 5.79 8.05
N ASP A 210 30.47 5.21 7.05
CA ASP A 210 29.37 5.85 6.30
C ASP A 210 28.07 5.83 7.15
N ALA A 211 27.86 6.94 7.84
CA ALA A 211 26.68 7.13 8.68
C ALA A 211 25.36 7.14 7.88
N ASP A 212 25.40 7.55 6.60
CA ASP A 212 24.20 7.69 5.78
C ASP A 212 23.70 6.33 5.30
N LYS A 213 24.58 5.39 4.97
CA LYS A 213 24.17 4.02 4.68
C LYS A 213 23.48 3.34 5.87
N ARG A 214 23.97 3.59 7.07
CA ARG A 214 23.31 3.07 8.28
C ARG A 214 21.89 3.65 8.42
N LYS A 215 21.71 4.95 8.18
CA LYS A 215 20.39 5.58 8.24
C LYS A 215 19.41 4.99 7.21
N ILE A 216 19.89 4.72 5.97
CA ILE A 216 19.07 4.07 4.94
C ILE A 216 18.59 2.69 5.42
N LEU A 217 19.50 1.88 5.95
CA LEU A 217 19.14 0.54 6.47
C LEU A 217 18.15 0.62 7.63
N GLU A 218 18.32 1.59 8.53
CA GLU A 218 17.39 1.83 9.64
C GLU A 218 15.99 2.23 9.13
N ILE A 219 15.90 3.13 8.12
CA ILE A 219 14.63 3.53 7.50
C ILE A 219 13.95 2.31 6.85
N LEU A 220 14.70 1.49 6.12
CA LEU A 220 14.17 0.27 5.50
C LEU A 220 13.72 -0.76 6.54
N SER A 221 14.45 -0.90 7.65
CA SER A 221 14.03 -1.75 8.77
C SER A 221 12.72 -1.28 9.42
N ILE A 222 12.50 0.04 9.52
CA ILE A 222 11.20 0.60 9.98
C ILE A 222 10.09 0.22 9.00
N ARG A 223 10.33 0.31 7.68
CA ARG A 223 9.37 -0.09 6.66
C ARG A 223 9.00 -1.57 6.75
N ASP A 224 9.99 -2.45 6.86
CA ASP A 224 9.73 -3.89 6.93
C ASP A 224 9.07 -4.29 8.25
N ARG A 225 9.40 -3.63 9.34
CA ARG A 225 8.69 -3.79 10.62
C ARG A 225 7.21 -3.33 10.49
N PHE A 226 6.93 -2.29 9.71
CA PHE A 226 5.56 -1.91 9.39
C PHE A 226 4.82 -3.05 8.68
N HIS A 227 5.43 -3.69 7.67
CA HIS A 227 4.81 -4.83 6.98
C HIS A 227 4.52 -6.02 7.89
N LEU A 228 5.40 -6.29 8.86
CA LEU A 228 5.21 -7.40 9.80
C LEU A 228 4.12 -7.13 10.83
N ASN A 229 4.04 -5.90 11.30
CA ASN A 229 3.31 -5.57 12.52
C ASN A 229 2.11 -4.66 12.25
N TYR A 230 2.05 -4.03 11.08
CA TYR A 230 1.06 -3.00 10.74
C TYR A 230 0.94 -1.90 11.82
N ASP A 231 2.03 -1.67 12.59
CA ASP A 231 2.09 -0.64 13.62
C ASP A 231 2.51 0.70 12.99
N TRP A 232 1.59 1.28 12.22
CA TRP A 232 1.85 2.53 11.50
C TRP A 232 2.14 3.68 12.48
N GLN A 233 1.48 3.73 13.64
CA GLN A 233 1.68 4.82 14.59
C GLN A 233 3.11 4.88 15.10
N ARG A 234 3.64 3.74 15.51
CA ARG A 234 5.03 3.64 15.97
C ARG A 234 6.00 3.94 14.84
N CYS A 235 5.79 3.35 13.66
CA CYS A 235 6.66 3.57 12.51
C CYS A 235 6.61 5.04 12.03
N SER A 236 5.40 5.61 11.91
CA SER A 236 5.23 7.02 11.55
C SER A 236 5.81 7.98 12.58
N HIS A 237 5.63 7.70 13.87
CA HIS A 237 6.19 8.51 14.94
C HIS A 237 7.72 8.46 14.96
N GLU A 238 8.31 7.28 14.86
CA GLU A 238 9.76 7.10 14.84
C GLU A 238 10.41 7.84 13.65
N LEU A 239 9.80 7.75 12.46
CA LEU A 239 10.26 8.49 11.28
C LEU A 239 10.11 10.02 11.48
N TYR A 240 9.01 10.46 12.08
CA TYR A 240 8.77 11.89 12.31
C TYR A 240 9.73 12.49 13.34
N GLU A 241 9.97 11.82 14.45
CA GLU A 241 10.91 12.28 15.49
C GLU A 241 12.34 12.37 14.95
N ARG A 242 12.74 11.43 14.08
CA ARG A 242 14.08 11.41 13.47
C ARG A 242 14.18 12.24 12.19
N ARG A 243 13.11 12.89 11.75
CA ARG A 243 13.07 13.73 10.54
C ARG A 243 14.22 14.73 10.46
N PRO A 244 14.61 15.47 11.53
CA PRO A 244 15.74 16.41 11.46
C PRO A 244 17.07 15.76 11.12
N GLU A 245 17.29 14.50 11.52
CA GLU A 245 18.47 13.73 11.16
C GLU A 245 18.50 13.41 9.66
N TYR A 246 17.33 13.09 9.07
CA TYR A 246 17.19 12.72 7.68
C TYR A 246 17.23 13.93 6.74
N LEU A 247 16.69 15.07 7.17
CA LEU A 247 16.77 16.34 6.45
C LEU A 247 18.21 16.82 6.26
N ASN A 248 19.04 16.68 7.29
CA ASN A 248 20.43 17.10 7.30
C ASN A 248 21.40 16.04 6.74
N ALA A 249 20.87 14.87 6.37
CA ALA A 249 21.64 13.80 5.77
C ALA A 249 21.77 13.96 4.23
N SER A 250 22.39 12.97 3.59
CA SER A 250 22.51 12.93 2.13
C SER A 250 21.14 12.92 1.42
N ALA A 251 21.17 13.30 0.15
CA ALA A 251 20.00 13.24 -0.72
C ALA A 251 19.38 11.84 -0.81
N GLU A 252 20.19 10.80 -0.66
CA GLU A 252 19.77 9.40 -0.66
C GLU A 252 18.98 9.02 0.58
N VAL A 253 19.49 9.40 1.75
CA VAL A 253 18.79 9.20 3.03
C VAL A 253 17.45 9.91 2.98
N PHE A 254 17.45 11.17 2.55
CA PHE A 254 16.23 11.95 2.42
C PHE A 254 15.21 11.29 1.47
N PHE A 255 15.66 10.85 0.29
CA PHE A 255 14.78 10.17 -0.66
C PHE A 255 14.22 8.85 -0.12
N CYS A 256 15.06 8.04 0.52
CA CYS A 256 14.63 6.79 1.17
C CYS A 256 13.60 7.08 2.27
N PHE A 257 13.84 8.11 3.07
CA PHE A 257 12.94 8.58 4.12
C PHE A 257 11.57 8.99 3.54
N VAL A 258 11.52 9.93 2.59
CA VAL A 258 10.26 10.40 1.98
C VAL A 258 9.52 9.26 1.30
N SER A 259 10.23 8.41 0.56
CA SER A 259 9.62 7.25 -0.11
C SER A 259 9.01 6.26 0.88
N THR A 260 9.68 6.02 2.00
CA THR A 260 9.17 5.12 3.06
C THR A 260 7.95 5.73 3.77
N VAL A 261 7.99 7.03 4.06
CA VAL A 261 6.84 7.73 4.67
C VAL A 261 5.62 7.65 3.75
N MET A 262 5.77 8.01 2.46
CA MET A 262 4.66 7.97 1.50
C MET A 262 4.13 6.55 1.31
N TYR A 263 5.01 5.55 1.31
CA TYR A 263 4.63 4.15 1.24
C TYR A 263 3.80 3.72 2.46
N ILE A 264 4.26 4.07 3.68
CA ILE A 264 3.52 3.77 4.91
C ILE A 264 2.17 4.48 4.90
N PHE A 265 2.08 5.72 4.42
CA PHE A 265 0.81 6.43 4.34
C PHE A 265 -0.17 5.76 3.39
N GLN A 266 0.25 5.40 2.18
CA GLN A 266 -0.59 4.72 1.20
C GLN A 266 -1.07 3.36 1.71
N GLN A 267 -0.17 2.54 2.24
CA GLN A 267 -0.54 1.23 2.77
C GLN A 267 -1.40 1.33 4.04
N SER A 268 -1.18 2.35 4.85
CA SER A 268 -2.02 2.60 6.02
C SER A 268 -3.45 2.94 5.62
N TYR A 269 -3.64 3.76 4.59
CA TYR A 269 -4.96 4.08 4.06
C TYR A 269 -5.72 2.82 3.62
N GLU A 270 -5.09 1.97 2.80
CA GLU A 270 -5.66 0.70 2.35
C GLU A 270 -6.01 -0.24 3.51
N PHE A 271 -5.11 -0.34 4.49
CA PHE A 271 -5.27 -1.23 5.64
C PHE A 271 -6.35 -0.77 6.62
N PHE A 272 -6.43 0.54 6.90
CA PHE A 272 -7.34 1.06 7.94
C PHE A 272 -8.80 1.07 7.53
N ASN A 273 -9.09 1.19 6.24
CA ASN A 273 -10.43 1.04 5.73
C ASN A 273 -11.01 -0.35 6.03
N LEU A 274 -10.16 -1.37 6.20
CA LEU A 274 -10.59 -2.75 6.46
C LEU A 274 -10.78 -3.08 7.96
N PHE A 275 -10.05 -2.41 8.88
CA PHE A 275 -9.91 -2.91 10.25
C PHE A 275 -10.31 -1.95 11.37
N TYR A 276 -10.53 -0.66 11.08
CA TYR A 276 -10.79 0.34 12.11
C TYR A 276 -12.18 0.95 12.02
N ASP A 277 -12.75 1.32 13.17
CA ASP A 277 -13.92 2.17 13.18
C ASP A 277 -13.56 3.58 12.71
N GLU A 278 -14.54 4.27 12.18
CA GLU A 278 -14.43 5.57 11.53
C GLU A 278 -13.60 6.60 12.32
N LYS A 279 -13.85 6.71 13.62
CA LYS A 279 -13.18 7.72 14.45
C LYS A 279 -11.70 7.46 14.68
N LYS A 280 -11.35 6.19 14.82
CA LYS A 280 -9.94 5.78 14.92
C LYS A 280 -9.24 6.10 13.62
N ARG A 281 -9.92 5.80 12.51
CA ARG A 281 -9.43 6.08 11.16
C ARG A 281 -9.23 7.59 10.96
N ASP A 282 -10.22 8.42 11.25
CA ASP A 282 -10.17 9.87 11.02
C ASP A 282 -9.08 10.54 11.84
N ALA A 283 -8.94 10.21 13.13
CA ALA A 283 -7.85 10.73 13.96
C ALA A 283 -6.46 10.34 13.43
N MET A 284 -6.35 9.20 12.78
CA MET A 284 -5.12 8.73 12.16
C MET A 284 -4.83 9.48 10.87
N PHE A 285 -5.84 9.72 10.04
CA PHE A 285 -5.69 10.49 8.81
C PHE A 285 -5.35 11.94 9.06
N ASP A 286 -5.93 12.56 10.09
CA ASP A 286 -5.57 13.91 10.51
C ASP A 286 -4.09 14.01 10.90
N ASP A 287 -3.56 13.01 11.63
CA ASP A 287 -2.13 12.95 11.98
C ASP A 287 -1.24 12.74 10.74
N ILE A 288 -1.66 11.88 9.82
CA ILE A 288 -0.96 11.64 8.54
C ILE A 288 -0.97 12.91 7.68
N ALA A 289 -2.11 13.58 7.54
CA ALA A 289 -2.24 14.80 6.75
C ALA A 289 -1.35 15.92 7.30
N LEU A 290 -1.36 16.13 8.62
CA LEU A 290 -0.52 17.12 9.28
C LEU A 290 0.98 16.85 9.09
N LYS A 291 1.40 15.59 9.23
CA LYS A 291 2.78 15.18 8.97
C LYS A 291 3.14 15.30 7.49
N GLY A 292 2.23 14.94 6.62
CA GLY A 292 2.40 15.01 5.17
C GLY A 292 2.73 16.42 4.68
N GLU A 293 2.02 17.44 5.13
CA GLU A 293 2.33 18.85 4.78
C GLU A 293 3.75 19.24 5.21
N THR A 294 4.20 18.74 6.37
CA THR A 294 5.57 18.99 6.84
C THR A 294 6.59 18.34 5.91
N TYR A 295 6.35 17.08 5.49
CA TYR A 295 7.25 16.38 4.57
C TYR A 295 7.30 17.01 3.19
N LEU A 296 6.18 17.59 2.70
CA LEU A 296 6.17 18.30 1.42
C LEU A 296 6.99 19.58 1.46
N ALA A 297 6.94 20.32 2.57
CA ALA A 297 7.81 21.50 2.75
C ALA A 297 9.30 21.10 2.67
N ASP A 298 9.67 19.96 3.28
CA ASP A 298 11.02 19.43 3.20
C ASP A 298 11.41 19.04 1.75
N VAL A 299 10.48 18.45 1.00
CA VAL A 299 10.69 18.12 -0.41
C VAL A 299 10.92 19.39 -1.24
N ASP A 300 10.17 20.46 -1.01
CA ASP A 300 10.35 21.72 -1.70
C ASP A 300 11.71 22.39 -1.41
N GLU A 301 12.15 22.32 -0.14
CA GLU A 301 13.50 22.80 0.23
C GLU A 301 14.58 22.01 -0.51
N LYS A 302 14.50 20.68 -0.54
CA LYS A 302 15.48 19.85 -1.25
C LYS A 302 15.44 20.07 -2.75
N LEU A 303 14.25 20.17 -3.38
CA LEU A 303 14.10 20.43 -4.81
C LEU A 303 14.75 21.74 -5.25
N SER A 304 14.73 22.77 -4.39
CA SER A 304 15.35 24.08 -4.68
C SER A 304 16.89 24.00 -4.79
N ASN A 305 17.49 23.02 -4.14
CA ASN A 305 18.94 22.86 -4.04
C ASN A 305 19.53 21.86 -5.07
N ILE A 306 18.68 21.20 -5.87
CA ILE A 306 19.11 20.18 -6.84
C ILE A 306 19.06 20.75 -8.27
N GLY A 307 20.15 20.57 -9.05
CA GLY A 307 20.22 20.99 -10.45
C GLY A 307 19.25 20.20 -11.36
N ASP A 308 18.82 20.82 -12.46
CA ASP A 308 17.87 20.21 -13.41
C ASP A 308 18.46 19.02 -14.19
N ASN A 309 19.78 18.90 -14.22
CA ASN A 309 20.48 17.75 -14.80
C ASN A 309 20.37 16.46 -13.97
N PHE A 310 19.94 16.54 -12.70
CA PHE A 310 19.58 15.39 -11.88
C PHE A 310 18.11 15.00 -12.11
N LEU A 311 17.76 14.72 -13.38
CA LEU A 311 16.38 14.50 -13.82
C LEU A 311 15.67 13.42 -13.03
N TYR A 312 16.25 12.21 -12.93
CA TYR A 312 15.56 11.07 -12.33
C TYR A 312 15.25 11.29 -10.86
N TYR A 313 16.15 11.91 -10.13
CA TYR A 313 15.93 12.24 -8.73
C TYR A 313 14.85 13.32 -8.55
N LYS A 314 14.96 14.40 -9.34
CA LYS A 314 13.99 15.51 -9.29
C LYS A 314 12.57 15.05 -9.67
N ALA A 315 12.46 14.25 -10.74
CA ALA A 315 11.18 13.67 -11.16
C ALA A 315 10.59 12.78 -10.09
N SER A 316 11.41 11.93 -9.45
CA SER A 316 10.94 11.06 -8.36
C SER A 316 10.42 11.83 -7.15
N LEU A 317 11.09 12.92 -6.73
CA LEU A 317 10.61 13.77 -5.65
C LEU A 317 9.31 14.50 -6.01
N LEU A 318 9.20 15.02 -7.24
CA LEU A 318 7.96 15.65 -7.71
C LEU A 318 6.79 14.65 -7.76
N MET A 319 7.05 13.39 -8.17
CA MET A 319 6.02 12.36 -8.13
C MET A 319 5.55 12.04 -6.72
N LYS A 320 6.41 12.14 -5.69
CA LYS A 320 5.96 11.98 -4.29
C LYS A 320 4.95 13.06 -3.87
N LYS A 321 5.08 14.26 -4.42
CA LYS A 321 4.06 15.31 -4.22
C LYS A 321 2.75 14.95 -4.92
N VAL A 322 2.80 14.40 -6.13
CA VAL A 322 1.60 13.90 -6.84
C VAL A 322 0.94 12.78 -6.04
N ASP A 323 1.71 11.80 -5.54
CA ASP A 323 1.19 10.70 -4.71
C ASP A 323 0.48 11.23 -3.45
N TYR A 324 1.02 12.29 -2.84
CA TYR A 324 0.37 12.91 -1.68
C TYR A 324 -0.92 13.66 -2.05
N CYS A 325 -0.97 14.33 -3.21
CA CYS A 325 -2.21 14.94 -3.70
C CYS A 325 -3.30 13.89 -3.90
N ARG A 326 -2.97 12.74 -4.48
CA ARG A 326 -3.89 11.59 -4.64
C ARG A 326 -4.39 11.08 -3.29
N PHE A 327 -3.49 10.94 -2.31
CA PHE A 327 -3.86 10.55 -0.96
C PHE A 327 -4.85 11.55 -0.35
N LYS A 328 -4.61 12.87 -0.48
CA LYS A 328 -5.51 13.91 0.04
C LYS A 328 -6.88 13.89 -0.67
N GLU A 329 -6.93 13.67 -1.98
CA GLU A 329 -8.20 13.54 -2.71
C GLU A 329 -9.03 12.36 -2.22
N ALA A 330 -8.41 11.22 -2.00
CA ALA A 330 -9.05 10.05 -1.45
C ALA A 330 -9.54 10.31 -0.01
N TYR A 331 -8.69 10.87 0.83
CA TYR A 331 -9.03 11.21 2.22
C TYR A 331 -10.18 12.22 2.32
N GLU A 332 -10.12 13.31 1.56
CA GLU A 332 -11.14 14.37 1.56
C GLU A 332 -12.39 14.00 0.72
N GLN A 333 -12.34 12.86 0.05
CA GLN A 333 -13.40 12.39 -0.86
C GLN A 333 -13.77 13.43 -1.92
N HIS A 334 -12.77 14.12 -2.43
CA HIS A 334 -12.94 15.17 -3.43
C HIS A 334 -11.97 14.97 -4.60
N PRO A 335 -12.33 14.11 -5.59
CA PRO A 335 -11.43 13.62 -6.64
C PRO A 335 -10.80 14.69 -7.53
N SER A 336 -11.30 15.91 -7.54
CA SER A 336 -10.79 16.98 -8.40
C SER A 336 -10.11 18.12 -7.66
N LYS A 337 -10.03 18.04 -6.33
CA LYS A 337 -9.57 19.18 -5.50
C LYS A 337 -8.13 19.57 -5.77
N TYR A 338 -7.27 18.59 -5.98
CA TYR A 338 -5.84 18.78 -6.19
C TYR A 338 -5.40 18.50 -7.63
N LEU A 339 -6.35 18.24 -8.56
CA LEU A 339 -6.04 17.90 -9.95
C LEU A 339 -5.19 18.98 -10.65
N GLN A 340 -5.45 20.27 -10.42
CA GLN A 340 -4.64 21.33 -11.04
C GLN A 340 -3.19 21.29 -10.52
N GLU A 341 -3.00 21.05 -9.22
CA GLU A 341 -1.65 20.91 -8.64
C GLU A 341 -0.92 19.69 -9.21
N GLN A 342 -1.61 18.56 -9.36
CA GLN A 342 -1.06 17.35 -9.99
C GLN A 342 -0.67 17.62 -11.44
N ILE A 343 -1.53 18.30 -12.22
CA ILE A 343 -1.22 18.70 -13.60
C ILE A 343 0.04 19.56 -13.64
N ASP A 344 0.15 20.56 -12.78
CA ASP A 344 1.30 21.47 -12.75
C ASP A 344 2.59 20.72 -12.37
N LEU A 345 2.54 19.81 -11.39
CA LEU A 345 3.67 18.99 -10.98
C LEU A 345 4.13 18.04 -12.08
N ILE A 346 3.21 17.31 -12.72
CA ILE A 346 3.55 16.38 -13.80
C ILE A 346 4.04 17.16 -15.04
N THR A 347 3.45 18.31 -15.36
CA THR A 347 3.92 19.17 -16.45
C THR A 347 5.36 19.63 -16.19
N ARG A 348 5.69 20.01 -14.97
CA ARG A 348 7.07 20.34 -14.59
C ARG A 348 8.03 19.17 -14.80
N ILE A 349 7.62 17.94 -14.50
CA ILE A 349 8.43 16.75 -14.79
C ILE A 349 8.62 16.57 -16.31
N ILE A 350 7.55 16.72 -17.09
CA ILE A 350 7.60 16.63 -18.56
C ILE A 350 8.60 17.65 -19.13
N ASP A 351 8.58 18.90 -18.65
CA ASP A 351 9.48 19.96 -19.09
C ASP A 351 10.95 19.66 -18.73
N LEU A 352 11.20 19.10 -17.55
CA LEU A 352 12.53 18.61 -17.16
C LEU A 352 13.03 17.49 -18.08
N CYS A 353 12.15 16.54 -18.44
CA CYS A 353 12.47 15.45 -19.37
C CYS A 353 12.78 16.00 -20.77
N LYS A 354 11.99 16.97 -21.26
CA LYS A 354 12.24 17.64 -22.56
C LYS A 354 13.58 18.36 -22.57
N LYS A 355 13.88 19.09 -21.49
CA LYS A 355 15.18 19.79 -21.34
C LYS A 355 16.36 18.84 -21.39
N ASN A 356 16.23 17.65 -20.83
CA ASN A 356 17.25 16.61 -20.82
C ASN A 356 17.21 15.69 -22.06
N ALA A 357 16.34 15.97 -23.03
CA ALA A 357 16.16 15.20 -24.26
C ALA A 357 15.84 13.70 -24.01
N ASP A 358 15.18 13.39 -22.88
CA ASP A 358 14.71 12.05 -22.53
C ASP A 358 13.29 11.81 -23.07
N LYS A 359 13.21 11.44 -24.34
CA LYS A 359 11.94 11.22 -25.05
C LYS A 359 11.08 10.13 -24.40
N ARG A 360 11.72 9.11 -23.83
CA ARG A 360 11.02 7.97 -23.23
C ARG A 360 10.34 8.36 -21.93
N SER A 361 11.04 9.11 -21.08
CA SER A 361 10.43 9.68 -19.88
C SER A 361 9.36 10.72 -20.20
N VAL A 362 9.53 11.54 -21.25
CA VAL A 362 8.47 12.44 -21.73
C VAL A 362 7.22 11.64 -22.08
N LEU A 363 7.36 10.58 -22.89
CA LEU A 363 6.24 9.73 -23.29
C LEU A 363 5.53 9.10 -22.05
N HIS A 364 6.33 8.64 -21.11
CA HIS A 364 5.81 8.06 -19.86
C HIS A 364 5.00 9.08 -19.05
N TYR A 365 5.56 10.25 -18.76
CA TYR A 365 4.88 11.25 -17.93
C TYR A 365 3.72 11.95 -18.64
N VAL A 366 3.77 12.07 -19.96
CA VAL A 366 2.62 12.51 -20.77
C VAL A 366 1.46 11.50 -20.64
N ASN A 367 1.76 10.20 -20.69
CA ASN A 367 0.75 9.17 -20.47
C ASN A 367 0.18 9.24 -19.03
N VAL A 368 1.03 9.41 -18.02
CA VAL A 368 0.60 9.57 -16.61
C VAL A 368 -0.32 10.79 -16.49
N LEU A 369 0.04 11.92 -17.07
CA LEU A 369 -0.77 13.15 -17.01
C LEU A 369 -2.15 12.97 -17.66
N ILE A 370 -2.21 12.33 -18.82
CA ILE A 370 -3.48 12.07 -19.50
C ILE A 370 -4.35 11.14 -18.65
N ASP A 371 -3.75 10.09 -18.12
CA ASP A 371 -4.47 9.12 -17.29
C ASP A 371 -5.04 9.76 -16.02
N GLU A 372 -4.26 10.62 -15.35
CA GLU A 372 -4.71 11.38 -14.18
C GLU A 372 -5.95 12.23 -14.50
N ILE A 373 -5.86 13.04 -15.55
CA ILE A 373 -6.98 13.91 -15.95
C ILE A 373 -8.22 13.09 -16.32
N VAL A 374 -8.04 12.04 -17.12
CA VAL A 374 -9.17 11.24 -17.62
C VAL A 374 -9.80 10.41 -16.50
N SER A 375 -9.02 9.93 -15.54
CA SER A 375 -9.53 9.21 -14.36
C SER A 375 -10.41 10.12 -13.49
N VAL A 376 -9.99 11.36 -13.26
CA VAL A 376 -10.82 12.33 -12.54
C VAL A 376 -12.10 12.65 -13.31
N ILE A 377 -12.05 12.84 -14.65
CA ILE A 377 -13.25 13.06 -15.48
C ILE A 377 -14.24 11.89 -15.32
N GLU A 378 -13.76 10.65 -15.37
CA GLU A 378 -14.58 9.44 -15.18
C GLU A 378 -15.19 9.36 -13.78
N SER A 379 -14.39 9.62 -12.74
CA SER A 379 -14.87 9.64 -11.35
C SER A 379 -15.96 10.71 -11.15
N MET A 380 -15.76 11.92 -11.68
CA MET A 380 -16.75 13.00 -11.59
C MET A 380 -18.03 12.70 -12.36
N ASP A 381 -17.96 12.05 -13.53
CA ASP A 381 -19.14 11.62 -14.27
C ASP A 381 -19.99 10.60 -13.51
N MET A 382 -19.40 9.84 -12.59
CA MET A 382 -20.13 8.93 -11.72
C MET A 382 -20.83 9.66 -10.57
N LEU A 383 -20.21 10.70 -10.02
CA LEU A 383 -20.75 11.50 -8.91
C LEU A 383 -21.94 12.39 -9.31
N LYS A 384 -22.23 12.59 -10.61
CA LYS A 384 -23.31 13.46 -11.10
C LYS A 384 -24.72 13.08 -10.62
N TYR A 385 -24.91 11.85 -10.18
CA TYR A 385 -26.19 11.34 -9.67
C TYR A 385 -26.26 11.32 -8.15
N ASP A 386 -25.19 11.71 -7.48
CA ASP A 386 -25.11 11.78 -6.04
C ASP A 386 -25.53 13.15 -5.54
N VAL A 387 -26.60 13.22 -4.79
CA VAL A 387 -27.18 14.48 -4.31
C VAL A 387 -26.21 15.24 -3.39
N GLU A 388 -25.45 14.52 -2.58
CA GLU A 388 -24.48 15.11 -1.63
C GLU A 388 -23.27 15.67 -2.34
N MET A 389 -22.92 15.12 -3.50
CA MET A 389 -21.75 15.52 -4.31
C MET A 389 -22.10 16.58 -5.37
N THR A 390 -23.36 17.06 -5.42
CA THR A 390 -23.85 18.00 -6.45
C THR A 390 -22.99 19.26 -6.54
N SER A 391 -22.60 19.86 -5.40
CA SER A 391 -21.80 21.09 -5.39
C SER A 391 -20.38 20.86 -5.92
N ILE A 392 -19.78 19.70 -5.62
CA ILE A 392 -18.46 19.29 -6.13
C ILE A 392 -18.55 19.07 -7.63
N TYR A 393 -19.57 18.35 -8.08
CA TYR A 393 -19.80 18.09 -9.50
C TYR A 393 -20.04 19.38 -10.30
N GLU A 394 -20.84 20.32 -9.79
CA GLU A 394 -21.06 21.61 -10.44
C GLU A 394 -19.79 22.46 -10.54
N GLY A 395 -18.98 22.48 -9.47
CA GLY A 395 -17.66 23.14 -9.46
C GLY A 395 -16.71 22.54 -10.49
N TYR A 396 -16.63 21.23 -10.56
CA TYR A 396 -15.85 20.51 -11.55
C TYR A 396 -16.36 20.82 -12.97
N LYS A 397 -17.67 20.80 -13.21
CA LYS A 397 -18.27 20.99 -14.54
C LYS A 397 -17.87 22.32 -15.18
N GLN A 398 -17.59 23.36 -14.38
CA GLN A 398 -17.08 24.62 -14.86
C GLN A 398 -15.66 24.52 -15.42
N GLN A 399 -14.87 23.56 -14.94
CA GLN A 399 -13.47 23.35 -15.32
C GLN A 399 -13.29 22.18 -16.31
N GLU A 400 -14.29 21.29 -16.45
CA GLU A 400 -14.22 20.07 -17.26
C GLU A 400 -13.69 20.34 -18.68
N LYS A 401 -14.17 21.38 -19.33
CA LYS A 401 -13.72 21.76 -20.67
C LYS A 401 -12.23 22.05 -20.71
N THR A 402 -11.71 22.75 -19.70
CA THR A 402 -10.29 23.08 -19.58
C THR A 402 -9.47 21.80 -19.44
N TYR A 403 -9.87 20.90 -18.55
CA TYR A 403 -9.21 19.62 -18.35
C TYR A 403 -9.25 18.74 -19.61
N MET A 404 -10.39 18.67 -20.29
CA MET A 404 -10.52 17.97 -21.56
C MET A 404 -9.62 18.55 -22.65
N ASP A 405 -9.47 19.87 -22.72
CA ASP A 405 -8.60 20.52 -23.70
C ASP A 405 -7.11 20.28 -23.39
N ILE A 406 -6.73 20.25 -22.10
CA ILE A 406 -5.38 19.85 -21.64
C ILE A 406 -5.11 18.38 -22.03
N ALA A 407 -6.00 17.46 -21.72
CA ALA A 407 -5.84 16.04 -22.06
C ALA A 407 -5.70 15.85 -23.58
N ARG A 408 -6.52 16.54 -24.39
CA ARG A 408 -6.42 16.48 -25.87
C ARG A 408 -5.11 17.04 -26.42
N LYS A 409 -4.59 18.13 -25.82
CA LYS A 409 -3.28 18.69 -26.17
C LYS A 409 -2.18 17.66 -25.93
N TYR A 410 -2.15 17.05 -24.75
CA TYR A 410 -1.12 16.04 -24.42
C TYR A 410 -1.33 14.72 -25.19
N MET A 411 -2.55 14.36 -25.55
CA MET A 411 -2.80 13.27 -26.50
C MET A 411 -2.21 13.52 -27.89
N ALA A 412 -2.27 14.76 -28.40
CA ALA A 412 -1.60 15.11 -29.66
C ALA A 412 -0.09 14.99 -29.50
N GLU A 413 0.49 15.54 -28.43
CA GLU A 413 1.93 15.43 -28.13
C GLU A 413 2.38 13.95 -27.97
N MET A 414 1.58 13.11 -27.32
CA MET A 414 1.83 11.67 -27.21
C MET A 414 1.90 11.00 -28.58
N MET A 415 1.01 11.38 -29.50
CA MET A 415 1.03 10.83 -30.85
C MET A 415 2.26 11.27 -31.65
N ASP A 416 2.63 12.55 -31.57
CA ASP A 416 3.83 13.07 -32.21
C ASP A 416 5.10 12.39 -31.68
N LEU A 417 5.16 12.14 -30.37
CA LEU A 417 6.25 11.39 -29.73
C LEU A 417 6.30 9.93 -30.20
N LEU A 418 5.17 9.26 -30.29
CA LEU A 418 5.09 7.88 -30.78
C LEU A 418 5.52 7.77 -32.26
N GLU A 419 5.18 8.75 -33.09
CA GLU A 419 5.67 8.81 -34.48
C GLU A 419 7.18 9.07 -34.54
N LEU A 420 7.71 9.93 -33.66
CA LEU A 420 9.13 10.25 -33.59
C LEU A 420 9.98 9.09 -33.10
N ILE A 421 9.53 8.36 -32.07
CA ILE A 421 10.24 7.20 -31.50
C ILE A 421 10.06 5.96 -32.36
N GLY A 422 8.96 5.89 -33.11
CA GLY A 422 8.55 4.78 -33.98
C GLY A 422 7.51 3.87 -33.31
N LEU A 423 6.56 3.43 -34.10
CA LEU A 423 5.51 2.48 -33.70
C LEU A 423 6.07 1.05 -33.73
N THR A 424 6.82 0.70 -32.72
CA THR A 424 7.51 -0.59 -32.57
C THR A 424 6.82 -1.46 -31.51
N HIS A 425 7.18 -2.73 -31.45
CA HIS A 425 6.71 -3.65 -30.41
C HIS A 425 6.96 -3.07 -29.01
N ASN A 426 8.08 -2.40 -28.76
CA ASN A 426 8.42 -1.79 -27.47
C ASN A 426 7.48 -0.68 -27.02
N ASN A 427 6.95 0.07 -27.98
CA ASN A 427 6.04 1.17 -27.72
C ASN A 427 4.59 0.71 -27.78
N SER A 428 4.35 -0.61 -27.98
CA SER A 428 3.01 -1.20 -28.09
C SER A 428 2.16 -0.90 -26.86
N TYR A 429 2.75 -0.92 -25.67
CA TYR A 429 2.09 -0.52 -24.43
C TYR A 429 1.51 0.89 -24.54
N TYR A 430 2.30 1.88 -24.93
CA TYR A 430 1.82 3.27 -25.07
C TYR A 430 0.83 3.45 -26.21
N VAL A 431 0.95 2.65 -27.30
CA VAL A 431 -0.05 2.66 -28.39
C VAL A 431 -1.40 2.13 -27.86
N LEU A 432 -1.38 1.09 -27.04
CA LEU A 432 -2.58 0.56 -26.40
C LEU A 432 -3.23 1.58 -25.46
N TYR A 433 -2.43 2.24 -24.60
CA TYR A 433 -2.92 3.29 -23.70
C TYR A 433 -3.40 4.54 -24.45
N ALA A 434 -2.72 4.94 -25.53
CA ALA A 434 -3.20 6.02 -26.40
C ALA A 434 -4.57 5.69 -27.04
N ALA A 435 -4.74 4.44 -27.49
CA ALA A 435 -6.03 3.99 -28.01
C ALA A 435 -7.12 4.05 -26.92
N TYR A 436 -6.78 3.60 -25.72
CA TYR A 436 -7.69 3.61 -24.59
C TYR A 436 -8.05 5.01 -24.13
N ASN A 437 -7.09 5.91 -24.01
CA ASN A 437 -7.33 7.30 -23.64
C ASN A 437 -8.18 8.03 -24.68
N TRP A 438 -8.02 7.75 -25.99
CA TRP A 438 -8.96 8.26 -27.00
C TRP A 438 -10.39 7.73 -26.82
N LEU A 439 -10.55 6.48 -26.39
CA LEU A 439 -11.87 5.95 -26.06
C LEU A 439 -12.49 6.69 -24.88
N ARG A 440 -11.72 6.86 -23.80
CA ARG A 440 -12.15 7.58 -22.58
C ARG A 440 -12.49 9.06 -22.87
N LEU A 441 -11.79 9.69 -23.81
CA LEU A 441 -12.07 11.06 -24.30
C LEU A 441 -13.21 11.11 -25.33
N GLY A 442 -13.95 10.02 -25.51
CA GLY A 442 -15.13 9.95 -26.39
C GLY A 442 -14.85 9.77 -27.88
N ASN A 443 -13.60 9.52 -28.29
CA ASN A 443 -13.23 9.34 -29.70
C ASN A 443 -13.01 7.87 -30.08
N SER A 444 -14.11 7.11 -30.14
CA SER A 444 -14.08 5.68 -30.46
C SER A 444 -13.45 5.36 -31.82
N LYS A 445 -13.56 6.25 -32.81
CA LYS A 445 -12.96 6.03 -34.13
C LYS A 445 -11.45 6.03 -34.09
N LYS A 446 -10.85 7.02 -33.40
CA LYS A 446 -9.40 7.06 -33.18
C LYS A 446 -8.92 5.90 -32.31
N ALA A 447 -9.68 5.56 -31.26
CA ALA A 447 -9.39 4.42 -30.41
C ALA A 447 -9.27 3.12 -31.22
N VAL A 448 -10.27 2.78 -32.02
CA VAL A 448 -10.25 1.56 -32.88
C VAL A 448 -9.13 1.62 -33.93
N SER A 449 -8.85 2.78 -34.50
CA SER A 449 -7.77 2.93 -35.48
C SER A 449 -6.40 2.61 -34.84
N LEU A 450 -6.11 3.19 -33.69
CA LEU A 450 -4.85 2.92 -32.95
C LEU A 450 -4.79 1.48 -32.43
N PHE A 451 -5.87 0.93 -31.95
CA PHE A 451 -5.92 -0.45 -31.52
C PHE A 451 -5.57 -1.45 -32.64
N LYS A 452 -6.04 -1.16 -33.88
CA LYS A 452 -5.61 -1.95 -35.06
C LYS A 452 -4.10 -1.81 -35.36
N VAL A 453 -3.51 -0.66 -35.08
CA VAL A 453 -2.04 -0.50 -35.13
C VAL A 453 -1.37 -1.35 -34.08
N TYR A 454 -1.84 -1.28 -32.83
CA TYR A 454 -1.35 -2.13 -31.73
C TYR A 454 -1.37 -3.62 -32.09
N GLN A 455 -2.49 -4.13 -32.62
CA GLN A 455 -2.60 -5.54 -33.03
C GLN A 455 -1.58 -5.96 -34.08
N LYS A 456 -1.18 -5.03 -34.96
CA LYS A 456 -0.15 -5.30 -35.98
C LYS A 456 1.26 -5.34 -35.39
N LEU A 457 1.49 -4.74 -34.24
CA LEU A 457 2.81 -4.75 -33.58
C LEU A 457 3.12 -6.12 -32.94
N GLY A 458 2.15 -7.03 -32.85
CA GLY A 458 2.36 -8.41 -32.44
C GLY A 458 2.70 -8.59 -30.96
N ALA A 459 2.34 -7.64 -30.12
CA ALA A 459 2.57 -7.74 -28.69
C ALA A 459 1.68 -8.83 -28.08
N ASP A 460 2.25 -9.67 -27.22
CA ASP A 460 1.50 -10.68 -26.46
C ASP A 460 0.85 -10.04 -25.24
N VAL A 461 -0.45 -9.84 -25.30
CA VAL A 461 -1.23 -9.23 -24.24
C VAL A 461 -1.19 -10.02 -22.92
N ASN A 462 -0.93 -11.33 -22.97
CA ASN A 462 -0.88 -12.17 -21.77
C ASN A 462 0.34 -11.89 -20.89
N GLN A 463 1.34 -11.21 -21.43
CA GLN A 463 2.53 -10.76 -20.66
C GLN A 463 2.29 -9.51 -19.83
N TYR A 464 1.19 -8.79 -20.07
CA TYR A 464 0.85 -7.61 -19.32
C TYR A 464 0.08 -7.94 -18.03
N PRO A 465 0.17 -7.04 -17.02
CA PRO A 465 -0.69 -7.08 -15.83
C PRO A 465 -2.18 -7.08 -16.21
N LEU A 466 -3.02 -7.60 -15.34
CA LEU A 466 -4.46 -7.70 -15.58
C LEU A 466 -5.12 -6.37 -15.98
N PRO A 467 -4.81 -5.21 -15.36
CA PRO A 467 -5.38 -3.93 -15.79
C PRO A 467 -5.14 -3.63 -17.27
N THR A 468 -3.92 -3.85 -17.76
CA THR A 468 -3.59 -3.66 -19.18
C THR A 468 -4.29 -4.69 -20.08
N ARG A 469 -4.46 -5.93 -19.62
CA ARG A 469 -5.24 -6.96 -20.34
C ARG A 469 -6.72 -6.57 -20.44
N ASN A 470 -7.26 -5.94 -19.43
CA ASN A 470 -8.64 -5.44 -19.46
C ASN A 470 -8.82 -4.28 -20.45
N ILE A 471 -7.85 -3.37 -20.52
CA ILE A 471 -7.81 -2.33 -21.58
C ILE A 471 -7.87 -2.96 -22.97
N TYR A 472 -7.06 -4.00 -23.21
CA TYR A 472 -7.08 -4.72 -24.48
C TYR A 472 -8.46 -5.34 -24.76
N ARG A 473 -9.06 -6.01 -23.79
CA ARG A 473 -10.39 -6.65 -23.93
C ARG A 473 -11.47 -5.65 -24.25
N GLU A 474 -11.45 -4.49 -23.61
CA GLU A 474 -12.40 -3.37 -23.86
C GLU A 474 -12.26 -2.87 -25.29
N LEU A 475 -11.04 -2.59 -25.74
CA LEU A 475 -10.77 -2.11 -27.10
C LEU A 475 -11.08 -3.19 -28.17
N ASP A 476 -10.81 -4.46 -27.89
CA ASP A 476 -11.16 -5.59 -28.77
C ASP A 476 -12.68 -5.75 -28.89
N GLY A 477 -13.38 -5.61 -27.77
CA GLY A 477 -14.85 -5.58 -27.74
C GLY A 477 -15.42 -4.45 -28.59
N LEU A 478 -14.87 -3.24 -28.43
CA LEU A 478 -15.24 -2.09 -29.24
C LEU A 478 -14.98 -2.32 -30.75
N ALA A 479 -13.80 -2.83 -31.07
CA ALA A 479 -13.43 -3.11 -32.47
C ALA A 479 -14.32 -4.17 -33.11
N LYS A 480 -14.91 -5.08 -32.31
CA LYS A 480 -15.86 -6.12 -32.71
C LYS A 480 -17.32 -5.70 -32.56
N ASN A 481 -17.60 -4.42 -32.32
CA ASN A 481 -18.95 -3.87 -32.07
C ASN A 481 -19.71 -4.54 -30.91
N ARG A 482 -19.01 -5.01 -29.86
CA ARG A 482 -19.65 -5.49 -28.64
C ARG A 482 -20.06 -4.31 -27.76
N ASP A 483 -21.04 -4.53 -26.87
CA ASP A 483 -21.39 -3.51 -25.87
C ASP A 483 -20.31 -3.44 -24.80
N ILE A 484 -19.50 -2.38 -24.84
CA ILE A 484 -18.37 -2.15 -23.93
C ILE A 484 -18.79 -1.54 -22.61
N ARG A 485 -20.04 -1.06 -22.46
CA ARG A 485 -20.51 -0.41 -21.22
C ARG A 485 -20.44 -1.37 -20.05
N THR A 486 -20.73 -2.66 -20.26
CA THR A 486 -20.66 -3.70 -19.25
C THR A 486 -19.22 -3.97 -18.79
N ILE A 487 -18.25 -3.90 -19.70
CA ILE A 487 -16.84 -4.15 -19.43
C ILE A 487 -16.23 -2.96 -18.66
N ARG A 488 -16.65 -1.74 -18.99
CA ARG A 488 -16.11 -0.50 -18.40
C ARG A 488 -16.38 -0.37 -16.89
N TYR A 489 -17.47 -0.99 -16.42
CA TYR A 489 -17.88 -0.95 -15.01
C TYR A 489 -17.30 -2.07 -14.13
N LEU A 490 -16.50 -2.95 -14.71
CA LEU A 490 -15.86 -4.07 -13.98
C LEU A 490 -14.36 -3.87 -13.73
N LYS A 491 -13.87 -2.63 -13.76
CA LYS A 491 -12.48 -2.32 -13.43
C LYS A 491 -12.25 -2.43 -11.93
N SER A 492 -11.07 -2.94 -11.55
CA SER A 492 -10.64 -3.03 -10.16
C SER A 492 -10.70 -1.66 -9.46
N ASP A 493 -10.20 -0.61 -10.12
CA ASP A 493 -10.21 0.76 -9.58
C ASP A 493 -11.64 1.25 -9.28
N TYR A 494 -12.59 0.98 -10.19
CA TYR A 494 -14.00 1.30 -9.95
C TYR A 494 -14.58 0.60 -8.72
N ILE A 495 -14.22 -0.67 -8.52
CA ILE A 495 -14.70 -1.44 -7.37
C ILE A 495 -14.11 -0.88 -6.08
N HIS A 496 -12.84 -0.48 -6.10
CA HIS A 496 -12.20 0.21 -4.96
C HIS A 496 -12.91 1.52 -4.62
N ASP A 497 -13.14 2.39 -5.61
CA ASP A 497 -13.83 3.68 -5.42
C ASP A 497 -15.25 3.48 -4.84
N GLU A 498 -15.96 2.46 -5.31
CA GLU A 498 -17.31 2.16 -4.79
C GLU A 498 -17.28 1.51 -3.40
N ILE A 499 -16.24 0.74 -3.05
CA ILE A 499 -16.04 0.25 -1.67
C ILE A 499 -15.85 1.45 -0.74
N GLU A 500 -14.98 2.39 -1.07
CA GLU A 500 -14.75 3.60 -0.28
C GLU A 500 -16.04 4.43 -0.13
N ARG A 501 -16.79 4.56 -1.21
CA ARG A 501 -18.08 5.25 -1.18
C ARG A 501 -19.10 4.54 -0.30
N MET A 502 -19.16 3.21 -0.33
CA MET A 502 -20.03 2.43 0.55
C MET A 502 -19.62 2.56 2.01
N GLU A 503 -18.32 2.58 2.30
CA GLU A 503 -17.82 2.81 3.65
C GLU A 503 -18.24 4.18 4.19
N LYS A 504 -18.20 5.22 3.37
CA LYS A 504 -18.71 6.53 3.75
C LYS A 504 -20.18 6.45 4.16
N PHE A 505 -21.04 5.83 3.34
CA PHE A 505 -22.45 5.67 3.70
C PHE A 505 -22.66 4.85 4.97
N ILE A 506 -21.84 3.82 5.20
CA ILE A 506 -21.88 3.04 6.44
C ILE A 506 -21.55 3.93 7.63
N ASN A 507 -20.56 4.78 7.48
CA ASN A 507 -20.08 5.67 8.54
C ASN A 507 -21.11 6.75 8.87
N GLU A 508 -21.83 7.24 7.87
CA GLU A 508 -22.97 8.16 8.02
C GLU A 508 -24.25 7.47 8.55
N GLY A 509 -24.19 6.16 8.81
CA GLY A 509 -25.36 5.37 9.24
C GLY A 509 -26.34 5.01 8.12
N ASN A 510 -26.00 5.33 6.86
CA ASN A 510 -26.84 5.08 5.70
C ASN A 510 -26.61 3.71 5.08
N LEU A 511 -26.84 2.66 5.88
CA LEU A 511 -26.65 1.26 5.45
C LEU A 511 -27.49 0.90 4.21
N SER A 512 -28.63 1.53 3.99
CA SER A 512 -29.49 1.29 2.83
C SER A 512 -28.84 1.75 1.52
N ALA A 513 -28.12 2.89 1.54
CA ALA A 513 -27.39 3.37 0.37
C ALA A 513 -26.19 2.47 0.08
N ALA A 514 -25.41 2.12 1.08
CA ALA A 514 -24.29 1.18 0.96
C ALA A 514 -24.75 -0.17 0.38
N MET A 515 -25.86 -0.72 0.88
CA MET A 515 -26.41 -1.99 0.41
C MET A 515 -26.84 -1.93 -1.07
N ARG A 516 -27.46 -0.83 -1.51
CA ARG A 516 -27.86 -0.67 -2.92
C ARG A 516 -26.65 -0.70 -3.85
N ILE A 517 -25.56 -0.02 -3.48
CA ILE A 517 -24.33 0.00 -4.29
C ILE A 517 -23.68 -1.40 -4.26
N CYS A 518 -23.60 -2.01 -3.09
CA CYS A 518 -23.05 -3.36 -2.93
C CYS A 518 -23.76 -4.37 -3.85
N ASN A 519 -25.09 -4.39 -3.83
CA ASN A 519 -25.88 -5.27 -4.67
C ASN A 519 -25.67 -4.98 -6.17
N LEU A 520 -25.60 -3.70 -6.54
CA LEU A 520 -25.33 -3.30 -7.92
C LEU A 520 -23.98 -3.78 -8.43
N ILE A 521 -22.94 -3.73 -7.61
CA ILE A 521 -21.61 -4.24 -7.96
C ILE A 521 -21.63 -5.76 -8.04
N ALA A 522 -22.24 -6.44 -7.07
CA ALA A 522 -22.39 -7.91 -7.07
C ALA A 522 -23.12 -8.41 -8.33
N ASP A 523 -24.22 -7.76 -8.73
CA ASP A 523 -24.96 -8.06 -9.95
C ASP A 523 -24.11 -7.84 -11.20
N ARG A 524 -23.35 -6.75 -11.25
CA ARG A 524 -22.49 -6.45 -12.40
C ARG A 524 -21.32 -7.41 -12.54
N MET A 525 -20.79 -7.90 -11.43
CA MET A 525 -19.75 -8.94 -11.42
C MET A 525 -20.33 -10.34 -11.70
N ASP A 526 -21.66 -10.49 -11.80
CA ASP A 526 -22.34 -11.78 -11.91
C ASP A 526 -21.96 -12.78 -10.81
N LEU A 527 -21.75 -12.27 -9.58
CA LEU A 527 -21.34 -13.11 -8.46
C LEU A 527 -22.35 -14.21 -8.14
N ALA A 528 -23.62 -14.01 -8.48
CA ALA A 528 -24.68 -15.02 -8.33
C ALA A 528 -24.45 -16.27 -9.20
N SER A 529 -23.65 -16.20 -10.26
CA SER A 529 -23.27 -17.35 -11.09
C SER A 529 -22.37 -18.35 -10.34
N GLY A 530 -21.77 -17.95 -9.23
CA GLY A 530 -20.81 -18.79 -8.48
C GLY A 530 -19.47 -18.97 -9.19
N LYS A 531 -19.17 -18.16 -10.20
CA LYS A 531 -17.90 -18.17 -10.94
C LYS A 531 -17.10 -16.91 -10.62
N MET A 532 -15.77 -17.06 -10.58
CA MET A 532 -14.88 -15.91 -10.46
C MET A 532 -15.12 -14.94 -11.62
N PRO A 533 -15.37 -13.64 -11.36
CA PRO A 533 -15.58 -12.63 -12.40
C PRO A 533 -14.40 -12.54 -13.36
N ASP A 534 -14.67 -12.62 -14.66
CA ASP A 534 -13.63 -12.43 -15.67
C ASP A 534 -13.34 -10.94 -15.87
N GLY A 535 -12.05 -10.58 -15.82
CA GLY A 535 -11.60 -9.19 -16.06
C GLY A 535 -11.45 -8.32 -14.82
N VAL A 536 -11.75 -8.83 -13.63
CA VAL A 536 -11.45 -8.19 -12.34
C VAL A 536 -10.31 -8.95 -11.67
N GLU A 537 -9.43 -8.24 -10.99
CA GLU A 537 -8.39 -8.89 -10.20
C GLU A 537 -9.00 -9.75 -9.10
N SER A 538 -8.54 -10.99 -8.96
CA SER A 538 -9.09 -11.90 -7.96
C SER A 538 -9.01 -11.33 -6.54
N GLU A 539 -7.91 -10.64 -6.21
CA GLU A 539 -7.75 -9.96 -4.93
C GLU A 539 -8.88 -8.94 -4.66
N VAL A 540 -9.23 -8.13 -5.67
CA VAL A 540 -10.29 -7.12 -5.55
C VAL A 540 -11.66 -7.78 -5.37
N VAL A 541 -11.91 -8.89 -6.07
CA VAL A 541 -13.14 -9.67 -5.87
C VAL A 541 -13.21 -10.19 -4.45
N MET A 542 -12.12 -10.75 -3.94
CA MET A 542 -12.05 -11.31 -2.60
C MET A 542 -12.20 -10.22 -1.51
N MET A 543 -11.58 -9.06 -1.71
CA MET A 543 -11.78 -7.87 -0.85
C MET A 543 -13.25 -7.44 -0.84
N PHE A 544 -13.89 -7.38 -2.01
CA PHE A 544 -15.30 -7.02 -2.13
C PHE A 544 -16.22 -8.02 -1.40
N LEU A 545 -15.96 -9.32 -1.49
CA LEU A 545 -16.70 -10.33 -0.75
C LEU A 545 -16.56 -10.18 0.77
N ASN A 546 -15.36 -9.85 1.24
CA ASN A 546 -15.13 -9.52 2.65
C ASN A 546 -15.93 -8.28 3.07
N PHE A 547 -15.91 -7.22 2.25
CA PHE A 547 -16.69 -6.02 2.50
C PHE A 547 -18.20 -6.32 2.52
N GLN A 548 -18.70 -7.07 1.56
CA GLN A 548 -20.09 -7.50 1.48
C GLN A 548 -20.50 -8.32 2.71
N THR A 549 -19.64 -9.23 3.17
CA THR A 549 -19.85 -9.99 4.40
C THR A 549 -19.97 -9.06 5.61
N SER A 550 -19.06 -8.11 5.77
CA SER A 550 -19.08 -7.11 6.85
C SER A 550 -20.37 -6.28 6.82
N LEU A 551 -20.82 -5.85 5.65
CA LEU A 551 -22.05 -5.09 5.48
C LEU A 551 -23.30 -5.92 5.87
N TYR A 552 -23.37 -7.17 5.45
CA TYR A 552 -24.46 -8.07 5.86
C TYR A 552 -24.48 -8.34 7.35
N LEU A 553 -23.33 -8.47 8.00
CA LEU A 553 -23.24 -8.60 9.46
C LEU A 553 -23.76 -7.35 10.17
N ARG A 554 -23.41 -6.16 9.69
CA ARG A 554 -23.90 -4.88 10.24
C ARG A 554 -25.40 -4.67 10.06
N THR A 555 -25.98 -5.22 9.00
CA THR A 555 -27.43 -5.16 8.72
C THR A 555 -28.19 -6.34 9.33
N ASN A 556 -27.55 -7.16 10.18
CA ASN A 556 -28.12 -8.38 10.79
C ASN A 556 -28.64 -9.41 9.78
N ASN A 557 -28.16 -9.38 8.55
CA ASN A 557 -28.48 -10.37 7.53
C ASN A 557 -27.48 -11.53 7.55
N PHE A 558 -27.52 -12.31 8.62
CA PHE A 558 -26.52 -13.36 8.88
C PHE A 558 -26.57 -14.51 7.87
N GLN A 559 -27.73 -14.82 7.30
CA GLN A 559 -27.85 -15.85 6.25
C GLN A 559 -27.12 -15.42 4.97
N ALA A 560 -27.28 -14.15 4.55
CA ALA A 560 -26.57 -13.63 3.41
C ALA A 560 -25.05 -13.58 3.67
N ALA A 561 -24.64 -13.14 4.87
CA ALA A 561 -23.23 -13.15 5.25
C ALA A 561 -22.61 -14.56 5.13
N THR A 562 -23.28 -15.58 5.65
CA THR A 562 -22.82 -16.96 5.54
C THR A 562 -22.75 -17.45 4.09
N ALA A 563 -23.68 -17.05 3.22
CA ALA A 563 -23.66 -17.41 1.82
C ALA A 563 -22.43 -16.80 1.09
N ILE A 564 -22.09 -15.54 1.39
CA ILE A 564 -20.91 -14.88 0.83
C ILE A 564 -19.60 -15.50 1.34
N ILE A 565 -19.55 -15.89 2.63
CA ILE A 565 -18.39 -16.62 3.18
C ILE A 565 -18.15 -17.92 2.43
N ASN A 566 -19.19 -18.72 2.18
CA ASN A 566 -19.06 -19.94 1.40
C ASN A 566 -18.61 -19.68 -0.04
N GLN A 567 -19.03 -18.56 -0.63
CA GLN A 567 -18.59 -18.17 -1.95
C GLN A 567 -17.11 -17.76 -1.96
N TYR A 568 -16.67 -17.02 -0.94
CA TYR A 568 -15.26 -16.70 -0.74
C TYR A 568 -14.40 -17.97 -0.66
N ASP A 569 -14.79 -18.93 0.18
CA ASP A 569 -14.06 -20.19 0.35
C ASP A 569 -13.96 -20.99 -0.96
N ALA A 570 -15.03 -20.99 -1.77
CA ALA A 570 -15.00 -21.60 -3.09
C ALA A 570 -13.96 -20.90 -4.01
N PHE A 571 -13.96 -19.58 -4.06
CA PHE A 571 -13.02 -18.80 -4.89
C PHE A 571 -11.57 -18.89 -4.39
N ALA A 572 -11.34 -18.91 -3.09
CA ALA A 572 -10.01 -19.03 -2.49
C ALA A 572 -9.27 -20.32 -2.90
N SER A 573 -10.02 -21.36 -3.30
CA SER A 573 -9.42 -22.59 -3.85
C SER A 573 -8.83 -22.42 -5.26
N GLU A 574 -9.21 -21.37 -5.97
CA GLU A 574 -8.88 -21.13 -7.39
C GLU A 574 -7.93 -19.94 -7.60
N CYS A 575 -7.69 -19.11 -6.57
CA CYS A 575 -6.87 -17.91 -6.69
C CYS A 575 -5.89 -17.74 -5.52
N ILE A 576 -4.87 -16.90 -5.75
CA ILE A 576 -3.92 -16.49 -4.73
C ILE A 576 -4.41 -15.15 -4.17
N THR A 577 -4.60 -15.10 -2.86
CA THR A 577 -4.99 -13.92 -2.09
C THR A 577 -3.84 -13.43 -1.23
N THR A 578 -3.91 -12.17 -0.78
CA THR A 578 -2.95 -11.65 0.19
C THR A 578 -3.25 -12.19 1.59
N SER A 579 -2.23 -12.27 2.44
CA SER A 579 -2.42 -12.67 3.83
C SER A 579 -3.41 -11.77 4.57
N VAL A 580 -3.47 -10.49 4.22
CA VAL A 580 -4.40 -9.51 4.82
C VAL A 580 -5.85 -9.84 4.45
N THR A 581 -6.12 -10.13 3.19
CA THR A 581 -7.48 -10.48 2.72
C THR A 581 -7.97 -11.79 3.33
N ASP A 582 -7.09 -12.80 3.42
CA ASP A 582 -7.41 -14.08 4.07
C ASP A 582 -7.64 -13.91 5.58
N SER A 583 -6.81 -13.11 6.25
CA SER A 583 -6.95 -12.82 7.68
C SER A 583 -8.27 -12.14 8.00
N ASN A 584 -8.65 -11.16 7.19
CA ASN A 584 -9.93 -10.47 7.33
C ASN A 584 -11.13 -11.43 7.11
N HIS A 585 -11.04 -12.28 6.09
CA HIS A 585 -12.05 -13.30 5.83
C HIS A 585 -12.25 -14.24 7.02
N LEU A 586 -11.17 -14.74 7.60
CA LEU A 586 -11.24 -15.62 8.77
C LEU A 586 -11.92 -14.94 9.96
N LEU A 587 -11.57 -13.67 10.24
CA LEU A 587 -12.20 -12.90 11.32
C LEU A 587 -13.70 -12.66 11.07
N LEU A 588 -14.09 -12.35 9.83
CA LEU A 588 -15.48 -12.16 9.44
C LEU A 588 -16.28 -13.48 9.53
N SER A 589 -15.66 -14.60 9.14
CA SER A 589 -16.26 -15.93 9.24
C SER A 589 -16.57 -16.31 10.70
N VAL A 590 -15.63 -16.03 11.59
CA VAL A 590 -15.84 -16.20 13.04
C VAL A 590 -17.00 -15.33 13.53
N GLN A 591 -17.04 -14.05 13.15
CA GLN A 591 -18.11 -13.13 13.54
C GLN A 591 -19.49 -13.58 13.02
N ALA A 592 -19.55 -14.10 11.80
CA ALA A 592 -20.78 -14.61 11.21
C ALA A 592 -21.31 -15.84 11.98
N LEU A 593 -20.44 -16.79 12.31
CA LEU A 593 -20.80 -17.96 13.11
C LEU A 593 -21.29 -17.59 14.51
N GLU A 594 -20.61 -16.61 15.15
CA GLU A 594 -21.07 -16.07 16.45
C GLU A 594 -22.45 -15.44 16.34
N ALA A 595 -22.70 -14.65 15.28
CA ALA A 595 -23.95 -13.93 15.09
C ALA A 595 -25.15 -14.86 14.85
N VAL A 596 -24.94 -16.00 14.18
CA VAL A 596 -26.01 -17.02 14.03
C VAL A 596 -26.12 -17.97 15.22
N GLY A 597 -25.40 -17.71 16.30
CA GLY A 597 -25.45 -18.49 17.53
C GLY A 597 -24.68 -19.82 17.49
N LYS A 598 -23.87 -20.05 16.46
CA LYS A 598 -23.06 -21.27 16.28
C LYS A 598 -21.72 -21.16 17.00
N GLN A 599 -21.74 -20.91 18.27
CA GLN A 599 -20.54 -20.61 19.07
C GLN A 599 -19.51 -21.75 19.05
N GLN A 600 -19.98 -23.00 19.08
CA GLN A 600 -19.07 -24.15 19.05
C GLN A 600 -18.36 -24.28 17.68
N GLU A 601 -19.10 -24.08 16.56
CA GLU A 601 -18.52 -24.10 15.24
C GLU A 601 -17.51 -22.92 15.06
N ALA A 602 -17.83 -21.73 15.59
CA ALA A 602 -16.95 -20.59 15.61
C ALA A 602 -15.63 -20.88 16.35
N LEU A 603 -15.72 -21.56 17.49
CA LEU A 603 -14.56 -21.96 18.28
C LEU A 603 -13.67 -22.95 17.52
N GLU A 604 -14.28 -23.99 16.95
CA GLU A 604 -13.55 -25.00 16.15
C GLU A 604 -12.89 -24.39 14.91
N TYR A 605 -13.56 -23.44 14.26
CA TYR A 605 -13.02 -22.72 13.11
C TYR A 605 -11.83 -21.85 13.53
N THR A 606 -11.93 -21.13 14.66
CA THR A 606 -10.85 -20.31 15.21
C THR A 606 -9.67 -21.18 15.64
N ASP A 607 -9.90 -22.33 16.29
CA ASP A 607 -8.85 -23.27 16.69
C ASP A 607 -8.09 -23.82 15.46
N LYS A 608 -8.80 -24.15 14.38
CA LYS A 608 -8.17 -24.56 13.11
C LYS A 608 -7.33 -23.44 12.49
N ALA A 609 -7.85 -22.22 12.51
CA ALA A 609 -7.10 -21.06 12.01
C ALA A 609 -5.83 -20.82 12.85
N ILE A 610 -5.93 -20.83 14.17
CA ILE A 610 -4.77 -20.72 15.07
C ILE A 610 -3.73 -21.80 14.72
N SER A 611 -4.13 -23.07 14.65
CA SER A 611 -3.22 -24.19 14.34
C SER A 611 -2.55 -24.07 12.97
N LYS A 612 -3.19 -23.41 12.00
CA LYS A 612 -2.60 -23.13 10.68
C LYS A 612 -1.51 -22.07 10.72
N TYR A 613 -1.68 -21.06 11.56
CA TYR A 613 -0.77 -19.91 11.65
C TYR A 613 0.20 -19.98 12.84
N GLU A 614 -0.02 -20.91 13.77
CA GLU A 614 0.85 -21.16 14.92
C GLU A 614 2.25 -21.61 14.45
N GLY A 615 3.28 -20.91 14.92
CA GLY A 615 4.68 -21.11 14.47
C GLY A 615 5.05 -20.32 13.20
N GLY A 616 4.12 -19.57 12.61
CA GLY A 616 4.37 -18.60 11.55
C GLY A 616 4.81 -17.22 12.10
N ALA A 617 5.16 -16.32 11.19
CA ALA A 617 5.63 -14.98 11.55
C ALA A 617 4.50 -13.94 11.73
N ASP A 618 3.25 -14.28 11.43
CA ASP A 618 2.12 -13.35 11.51
C ASP A 618 1.53 -13.31 12.94
N HIS A 619 2.34 -12.81 13.86
CA HIS A 619 1.96 -12.64 15.27
C HIS A 619 0.77 -11.65 15.43
N PHE A 620 0.65 -10.66 14.54
CA PHE A 620 -0.47 -9.72 14.59
C PHE A 620 -1.81 -10.45 14.36
N PHE A 621 -1.86 -11.29 13.36
CA PHE A 621 -3.05 -12.05 13.04
C PHE A 621 -3.35 -13.12 14.12
N LEU A 622 -2.32 -13.80 14.62
CA LEU A 622 -2.47 -14.72 15.76
C LEU A 622 -3.05 -14.02 17.00
N ALA A 623 -2.57 -12.82 17.32
CA ALA A 623 -3.13 -12.03 18.43
C ALA A 623 -4.62 -11.73 18.22
N GLN A 624 -5.04 -11.41 17.01
CA GLN A 624 -6.46 -11.20 16.66
C GLN A 624 -7.28 -12.49 16.80
N LEU A 625 -6.76 -13.62 16.34
CA LEU A 625 -7.43 -14.92 16.47
C LEU A 625 -7.60 -15.35 17.93
N TYR A 626 -6.54 -15.23 18.73
CA TYR A 626 -6.61 -15.55 20.16
C TYR A 626 -7.57 -14.61 20.90
N LYS A 627 -7.61 -13.33 20.52
CA LYS A 627 -8.59 -12.37 21.04
C LYS A 627 -10.04 -12.79 20.68
N CYS A 628 -10.30 -13.16 19.42
CA CYS A 628 -11.59 -13.70 18.99
C CYS A 628 -11.96 -14.96 19.75
N ARG A 629 -11.00 -15.89 19.90
CA ARG A 629 -11.18 -17.11 20.71
C ARG A 629 -11.62 -16.77 22.13
N GLY A 630 -10.93 -15.86 22.82
CA GLY A 630 -11.28 -15.42 24.17
C GLY A 630 -12.68 -14.83 24.26
N ARG A 631 -13.16 -14.13 23.22
CA ARG A 631 -14.52 -13.61 23.12
C ARG A 631 -15.56 -14.74 23.01
N ILE A 632 -15.31 -15.72 22.14
CA ILE A 632 -16.20 -16.89 21.96
C ILE A 632 -16.25 -17.74 23.23
N GLU A 633 -15.12 -17.99 23.85
CA GLU A 633 -15.00 -18.78 25.09
C GLU A 633 -15.81 -18.19 26.25
N THR A 634 -16.08 -16.90 26.23
CA THR A 634 -16.98 -16.26 27.21
C THR A 634 -18.32 -17.01 27.32
N LYS A 635 -18.80 -17.55 26.20
CA LYS A 635 -20.12 -18.24 26.14
C LYS A 635 -20.00 -19.77 26.17
N VAL A 636 -18.88 -20.34 25.75
CA VAL A 636 -18.71 -21.80 25.56
C VAL A 636 -17.84 -22.42 26.66
N ARG A 637 -16.73 -21.79 27.01
CA ARG A 637 -15.74 -22.26 27.98
C ARG A 637 -15.15 -21.08 28.78
N PRO A 638 -15.92 -20.45 29.68
CA PRO A 638 -15.51 -19.23 30.38
C PRO A 638 -14.18 -19.36 31.14
N GLU A 639 -13.85 -20.58 31.61
CA GLU A 639 -12.59 -20.86 32.30
C GLU A 639 -11.34 -20.75 31.42
N SER A 640 -11.47 -20.99 30.11
CA SER A 640 -10.35 -20.94 29.15
C SER A 640 -10.08 -19.53 28.63
N ARG A 641 -11.04 -18.61 28.72
CA ARG A 641 -10.97 -17.25 28.20
C ARG A 641 -9.70 -16.49 28.59
N ILE A 642 -9.30 -16.63 29.85
CA ILE A 642 -8.10 -15.97 30.39
C ILE A 642 -6.84 -16.39 29.62
N ASN A 643 -6.71 -17.70 29.34
CA ASN A 643 -5.56 -18.23 28.63
C ASN A 643 -5.51 -17.67 27.21
N SER A 644 -6.63 -17.69 26.50
CA SER A 644 -6.69 -17.13 25.14
C SER A 644 -6.36 -15.64 25.09
N LEU A 645 -6.84 -14.83 26.05
CA LEU A 645 -6.48 -13.42 26.11
C LEU A 645 -5.00 -13.19 26.52
N CYS A 646 -4.43 -14.07 27.34
CA CYS A 646 -3.00 -14.01 27.67
C CYS A 646 -2.12 -14.39 26.48
N GLU A 647 -2.50 -15.40 25.69
CA GLU A 647 -1.84 -15.73 24.42
C GLU A 647 -1.95 -14.57 23.43
N ALA A 648 -3.16 -13.99 23.27
CA ALA A 648 -3.34 -12.79 22.45
C ALA A 648 -2.42 -11.64 22.87
N LEU A 649 -2.26 -11.43 24.17
CA LEU A 649 -1.37 -10.39 24.70
C LEU A 649 0.10 -10.72 24.39
N GLY A 650 0.54 -11.96 24.60
CA GLY A 650 1.89 -12.40 24.27
C GLY A 650 2.22 -12.16 22.80
N GLU A 651 1.33 -12.56 21.90
CA GLU A 651 1.48 -12.35 20.46
C GLU A 651 1.49 -10.84 20.11
N SER A 652 0.62 -10.04 20.73
CA SER A 652 0.59 -8.58 20.48
C SER A 652 1.83 -7.86 20.98
N GLU A 653 2.45 -8.34 22.07
CA GLU A 653 3.70 -7.79 22.61
C GLU A 653 4.89 -8.14 21.70
N LEU A 654 4.92 -9.36 21.12
CA LEU A 654 5.92 -9.75 20.12
C LEU A 654 5.89 -8.84 18.88
N VAL A 655 4.69 -8.48 18.45
CA VAL A 655 4.46 -7.53 17.35
C VAL A 655 4.87 -6.11 17.75
N GLY A 656 4.76 -5.75 19.01
CA GLY A 656 4.91 -4.38 19.51
C GLY A 656 3.75 -3.46 19.13
N ASN A 657 2.58 -4.01 18.76
CA ASN A 657 1.38 -3.23 18.45
C ASN A 657 0.69 -2.77 19.74
N GLN A 658 1.03 -1.57 20.19
CA GLN A 658 0.55 -1.02 21.45
C GLN A 658 -0.98 -0.89 21.50
N LEU A 659 -1.63 -0.56 20.37
CA LEU A 659 -3.10 -0.42 20.34
C LEU A 659 -3.81 -1.76 20.51
N LEU A 660 -3.31 -2.80 19.87
CA LEU A 660 -3.83 -4.15 20.04
C LEU A 660 -3.64 -4.63 21.49
N SER A 661 -2.45 -4.41 22.05
CA SER A 661 -2.18 -4.72 23.46
C SER A 661 -3.12 -3.96 24.39
N ALA A 662 -3.40 -2.68 24.14
CA ALA A 662 -4.32 -1.88 24.94
C ALA A 662 -5.76 -2.44 24.88
N GLN A 663 -6.23 -2.84 23.71
CA GLN A 663 -7.54 -3.48 23.55
C GLN A 663 -7.64 -4.79 24.32
N ILE A 664 -6.59 -5.61 24.30
CA ILE A 664 -6.56 -6.87 25.04
C ILE A 664 -6.49 -6.60 26.55
N TYR A 665 -5.72 -5.61 27.00
CA TYR A 665 -5.71 -5.20 28.40
C TYR A 665 -7.10 -4.73 28.88
N GLU A 666 -7.83 -4.02 28.04
CA GLU A 666 -9.18 -3.58 28.36
C GLU A 666 -10.15 -4.78 28.52
N GLU A 667 -10.09 -5.75 27.60
CA GLU A 667 -10.91 -6.98 27.69
C GLU A 667 -10.56 -7.83 28.91
N LEU A 668 -9.26 -7.96 29.24
CA LEU A 668 -8.82 -8.60 30.48
C LEU A 668 -9.35 -7.87 31.70
N GLY A 669 -9.28 -6.55 31.70
CA GLY A 669 -9.78 -5.71 32.78
C GLY A 669 -11.28 -5.93 33.04
N GLN A 670 -12.09 -5.90 31.99
CA GLN A 670 -13.55 -6.15 32.09
C GLN A 670 -13.83 -7.56 32.61
N MET A 671 -13.12 -8.55 32.10
CA MET A 671 -13.29 -9.93 32.54
C MET A 671 -13.00 -10.11 34.03
N PHE A 672 -11.90 -9.54 34.53
CA PHE A 672 -11.55 -9.61 35.95
C PHE A 672 -12.57 -8.88 36.84
N ASN A 673 -13.14 -7.79 36.38
CA ASN A 673 -14.23 -7.09 37.05
C ASN A 673 -15.44 -8.07 37.27
N VAL A 674 -15.89 -8.68 36.19
CA VAL A 674 -17.03 -9.64 36.24
C VAL A 674 -16.71 -10.87 37.08
N GLN A 675 -15.48 -11.34 37.12
CA GLN A 675 -15.04 -12.46 37.98
C GLN A 675 -14.89 -12.11 39.46
N GLY A 676 -15.22 -10.89 39.86
CA GLY A 676 -15.09 -10.44 41.25
C GLY A 676 -13.67 -10.13 41.69
N LYS A 677 -12.78 -9.82 40.75
CA LYS A 677 -11.39 -9.40 40.98
C LYS A 677 -11.15 -7.95 40.49
N PRO A 678 -11.96 -6.96 40.96
CA PRO A 678 -11.95 -5.62 40.34
C PRO A 678 -10.66 -4.86 40.53
N SER A 679 -9.86 -5.14 41.55
CA SER A 679 -8.53 -4.54 41.75
C SER A 679 -7.56 -4.93 40.61
N LEU A 680 -7.62 -6.19 40.20
CA LEU A 680 -6.84 -6.69 39.07
C LEU A 680 -7.40 -6.15 37.76
N GLY A 681 -8.73 -6.11 37.60
CA GLY A 681 -9.40 -5.48 36.47
C GLY A 681 -9.01 -4.03 36.30
N MET A 682 -9.01 -3.23 37.37
CA MET A 682 -8.54 -1.85 37.35
C MET A 682 -7.09 -1.71 36.88
N SER A 683 -6.21 -2.63 37.32
CA SER A 683 -4.79 -2.59 36.90
C SER A 683 -4.66 -2.74 35.37
N PHE A 684 -5.40 -3.65 34.74
CA PHE A 684 -5.38 -3.85 33.29
C PHE A 684 -6.00 -2.65 32.54
N ILE A 685 -7.15 -2.13 33.00
CA ILE A 685 -7.79 -0.94 32.40
C ILE A 685 -6.86 0.27 32.45
N ARG A 686 -6.11 0.46 33.56
CA ARG A 686 -5.11 1.54 33.67
C ARG A 686 -3.95 1.36 32.71
N LYS A 687 -3.49 0.13 32.44
CA LYS A 687 -2.48 -0.12 31.42
C LYS A 687 -2.98 0.28 30.02
N ALA A 688 -4.21 -0.11 29.68
CA ALA A 688 -4.84 0.32 28.43
C ALA A 688 -4.96 1.86 28.36
N SER A 689 -5.45 2.48 29.45
CA SER A 689 -5.58 3.93 29.55
C SER A 689 -4.25 4.67 29.35
N ALA A 690 -3.17 4.17 29.95
CA ALA A 690 -1.83 4.75 29.78
C ALA A 690 -1.36 4.69 28.33
N ILE A 691 -1.57 3.57 27.64
CA ILE A 691 -1.21 3.40 26.24
C ILE A 691 -2.02 4.37 25.36
N TYR A 692 -3.35 4.44 25.53
CA TYR A 692 -4.19 5.34 24.75
C TYR A 692 -3.85 6.81 24.99
N PHE A 693 -3.47 7.18 26.21
CA PHE A 693 -3.00 8.53 26.53
C PHE A 693 -1.68 8.84 25.81
N LEU A 694 -0.69 7.95 25.90
CA LEU A 694 0.62 8.11 25.26
C LEU A 694 0.56 8.13 23.75
N THR A 695 -0.36 7.35 23.17
CA THR A 695 -0.60 7.30 21.71
C THR A 695 -1.57 8.36 21.22
N LYS A 696 -1.96 9.31 22.10
CA LYS A 696 -2.90 10.42 21.81
C LYS A 696 -4.27 10.00 21.31
N GLN A 697 -4.72 8.80 21.67
CA GLN A 697 -6.05 8.27 21.34
C GLN A 697 -7.11 8.79 22.32
N ARG A 698 -7.46 10.06 22.18
CA ARG A 698 -8.35 10.77 23.14
C ARG A 698 -9.69 10.04 23.37
N PRO A 699 -10.44 9.60 22.32
CA PRO A 699 -11.72 8.91 22.53
C PRO A 699 -11.57 7.61 23.32
N LEU A 700 -10.57 6.78 22.97
CA LEU A 700 -10.31 5.52 23.65
C LEU A 700 -9.81 5.73 25.07
N TRP A 701 -9.03 6.76 25.30
CA TRP A 701 -8.61 7.12 26.63
C TRP A 701 -9.82 7.52 27.50
N LEU A 702 -10.76 8.34 26.97
CA LEU A 702 -12.00 8.71 27.69
C LEU A 702 -12.87 7.47 27.96
N HIS A 703 -13.00 6.56 27.00
CA HIS A 703 -13.67 5.27 27.20
C HIS A 703 -13.09 4.50 28.39
N THR A 704 -11.75 4.40 28.47
CA THR A 704 -11.12 3.70 29.60
C THR A 704 -11.30 4.41 30.94
N ILE A 705 -11.49 5.72 30.98
CA ILE A 705 -11.86 6.43 32.20
C ILE A 705 -13.27 6.00 32.66
N ILE A 706 -14.23 5.90 31.74
CA ILE A 706 -15.57 5.35 32.04
C ILE A 706 -15.47 3.93 32.58
N ARG A 707 -14.63 3.06 31.96
CA ARG A 707 -14.36 1.70 32.46
C ARG A 707 -13.71 1.65 33.84
N GLN A 708 -12.91 2.66 34.23
CA GLN A 708 -12.36 2.77 35.58
C GLN A 708 -13.47 3.06 36.61
N ALA A 709 -14.46 3.88 36.25
CA ALA A 709 -15.63 4.09 37.10
C ALA A 709 -16.38 2.78 37.34
N GLU A 710 -16.58 1.96 36.30
CA GLU A 710 -17.14 0.62 36.39
C GLU A 710 -16.33 -0.27 37.36
N SER A 711 -15.01 -0.27 37.28
CA SER A 711 -14.18 -1.07 38.20
C SER A 711 -14.33 -0.61 39.65
N TYR A 712 -14.42 0.70 39.90
CA TYR A 712 -14.69 1.22 41.23
C TYR A 712 -16.05 0.78 41.75
N HIS A 713 -17.07 0.72 40.89
CA HIS A 713 -18.38 0.21 41.26
C HIS A 713 -18.33 -1.29 41.67
N TYR A 714 -17.59 -2.13 40.92
CA TYR A 714 -17.36 -3.51 41.34
C TYR A 714 -16.62 -3.62 42.68
N MET A 715 -15.68 -2.71 42.98
CA MET A 715 -14.97 -2.65 44.27
C MET A 715 -15.95 -2.25 45.41
N GLU A 716 -16.81 -1.28 45.17
CA GLU A 716 -17.89 -0.89 46.09
C GLU A 716 -18.79 -2.07 46.42
N GLN A 717 -19.25 -2.78 45.41
CA GLN A 717 -20.08 -3.98 45.61
C GLN A 717 -19.34 -5.06 46.41
N ALA A 718 -18.07 -5.28 46.16
CA ALA A 718 -17.25 -6.22 46.89
C ALA A 718 -17.08 -5.80 48.35
N ALA A 719 -16.83 -4.53 48.63
CA ALA A 719 -16.76 -3.99 49.98
C ALA A 719 -18.08 -4.10 50.74
N ASN A 720 -19.18 -3.83 50.07
CA ASN A 720 -20.53 -4.01 50.65
C ASN A 720 -20.82 -5.48 51.02
N ARG A 721 -20.43 -6.43 50.17
CA ARG A 721 -20.61 -7.88 50.45
C ARG A 721 -19.87 -8.33 51.69
N VAL A 722 -18.73 -7.76 51.99
CA VAL A 722 -17.94 -8.10 53.20
C VAL A 722 -18.26 -7.17 54.38
N GLY A 723 -19.24 -6.28 54.22
CA GLY A 723 -19.67 -5.38 55.30
C GLY A 723 -18.71 -4.20 55.61
N ASN A 724 -17.76 -3.93 54.76
CA ASN A 724 -16.82 -2.83 54.93
C ASN A 724 -17.41 -1.50 54.38
N LEU A 725 -18.33 -0.93 55.15
CA LEU A 725 -19.04 0.29 54.74
C LEU A 725 -18.15 1.53 54.54
N LYS A 726 -16.98 1.58 55.18
CA LYS A 726 -16.01 2.68 54.96
C LYS A 726 -15.40 2.62 53.60
N GLU A 727 -14.93 1.44 53.18
CA GLU A 727 -14.38 1.25 51.84
C GLU A 727 -15.44 1.35 50.75
N ALA A 728 -16.63 0.86 51.00
CA ALA A 728 -17.76 1.01 50.09
C ALA A 728 -18.08 2.49 49.81
N ALA A 729 -18.16 3.33 50.86
CA ALA A 729 -18.39 4.75 50.72
C ALA A 729 -17.23 5.45 49.93
N TYR A 730 -15.98 5.04 50.18
CA TYR A 730 -14.84 5.54 49.48
C TYR A 730 -14.91 5.20 47.97
N PHE A 731 -15.22 3.96 47.64
CA PHE A 731 -15.35 3.54 46.22
C PHE A 731 -16.54 4.19 45.53
N HIS A 732 -17.67 4.35 46.22
CA HIS A 732 -18.82 5.10 45.74
C HIS A 732 -18.46 6.53 45.32
N GLU A 733 -17.75 7.27 46.17
CA GLU A 733 -17.28 8.59 45.84
C GLU A 733 -16.34 8.59 44.61
N ARG A 734 -15.49 7.56 44.52
CA ARG A 734 -14.58 7.40 43.40
C ARG A 734 -15.29 7.15 42.08
N VAL A 735 -16.38 6.38 42.04
CA VAL A 735 -17.20 6.16 40.85
C VAL A 735 -17.60 7.51 40.22
N PHE A 736 -18.26 8.37 41.02
CA PHE A 736 -18.79 9.63 40.49
C PHE A 736 -17.69 10.62 40.14
N ARG A 737 -16.65 10.75 40.95
CA ARG A 737 -15.50 11.58 40.62
C ARG A 737 -14.83 11.16 39.28
N THR A 738 -14.83 9.88 39.01
CA THR A 738 -14.25 9.37 37.74
C THR A 738 -15.15 9.71 36.55
N PHE A 739 -16.47 9.63 36.69
CA PHE A 739 -17.40 10.12 35.67
C PHE A 739 -17.26 11.63 35.43
N ASP A 740 -17.06 12.41 36.49
CA ASP A 740 -16.92 13.87 36.40
C ASP A 740 -15.60 14.29 35.71
N MET A 741 -14.62 13.40 35.56
CA MET A 741 -13.41 13.64 34.76
C MET A 741 -13.67 13.62 33.24
N VAL A 742 -14.83 13.11 32.82
CA VAL A 742 -15.20 12.96 31.41
C VAL A 742 -16.27 13.99 31.06
N SER A 743 -15.93 14.94 30.20
CA SER A 743 -16.93 15.86 29.66
C SER A 743 -17.82 15.12 28.68
N ARG A 744 -19.12 15.11 28.89
CA ARG A 744 -20.10 14.46 28.00
C ARG A 744 -20.04 15.05 26.58
N ASP A 745 -19.67 16.31 26.44
CA ASP A 745 -19.57 16.98 25.13
C ASP A 745 -18.33 16.51 24.30
N GLU A 746 -17.35 15.90 24.95
CA GLU A 746 -16.19 15.30 24.28
C GLU A 746 -16.45 13.87 23.79
N LEU A 747 -17.59 13.28 24.14
CA LEU A 747 -17.97 11.92 23.78
C LEU A 747 -18.80 11.91 22.49
N ASP A 748 -18.64 10.89 21.70
CA ASP A 748 -19.57 10.60 20.61
C ASP A 748 -20.91 10.05 21.12
N GLU A 749 -21.88 9.91 20.22
CA GLU A 749 -23.22 9.48 20.61
C GLU A 749 -23.25 8.06 21.22
N LYS A 750 -22.38 7.17 20.73
CA LYS A 750 -22.24 5.81 21.26
C LYS A 750 -21.60 5.83 22.66
N GLU A 751 -20.53 6.59 22.83
CA GLU A 751 -19.86 6.74 24.10
C GLU A 751 -20.71 7.54 25.11
N LYS A 752 -21.49 8.52 24.64
CA LYS A 752 -22.51 9.18 25.47
C LYS A 752 -23.54 8.19 26.00
N ALA A 753 -24.07 7.32 25.12
CA ALA A 753 -25.02 6.30 25.53
C ALA A 753 -24.42 5.30 26.54
N PHE A 754 -23.18 4.90 26.32
CA PHE A 754 -22.46 4.03 27.26
C PHE A 754 -22.21 4.71 28.61
N HIS A 755 -21.75 5.96 28.60
CA HIS A 755 -21.58 6.77 29.79
C HIS A 755 -22.90 6.95 30.53
N ASP A 756 -23.97 7.35 29.83
CA ASP A 756 -25.28 7.59 30.42
C ASP A 756 -25.87 6.31 31.00
N LYS A 757 -25.70 5.15 30.31
CA LYS A 757 -26.10 3.85 30.84
C LYS A 757 -25.43 3.54 32.17
N LEU A 758 -24.12 3.59 32.24
CA LEU A 758 -23.37 3.24 33.45
C LEU A 758 -23.63 4.26 34.56
N LYS A 759 -23.58 5.55 34.27
CA LYS A 759 -23.85 6.60 35.27
C LYS A 759 -25.28 6.53 35.77
N GLY A 760 -26.24 6.29 34.87
CA GLY A 760 -27.65 6.11 35.19
C GLY A 760 -27.92 4.87 36.07
N GLU A 761 -27.28 3.74 35.77
CA GLU A 761 -27.35 2.54 36.57
C GLU A 761 -26.82 2.77 37.99
N TYR A 762 -25.65 3.42 38.10
CA TYR A 762 -24.97 3.59 39.40
C TYR A 762 -25.59 4.73 40.24
N ALA A 763 -26.15 5.76 39.60
CA ALA A 763 -26.90 6.82 40.26
C ALA A 763 -28.39 6.50 40.47
N ASN A 764 -28.87 5.40 39.91
CA ASN A 764 -30.32 5.11 39.82
C ASN A 764 -31.10 6.25 39.13
N ASP A 765 -30.55 6.78 38.05
CA ASP A 765 -31.07 7.94 37.30
C ASP A 765 -31.78 7.45 36.02
N ALA A 766 -33.12 7.49 36.06
CA ALA A 766 -33.98 7.05 34.97
C ALA A 766 -33.82 7.93 33.69
N ASP A 767 -33.51 9.21 33.83
CA ASP A 767 -33.40 10.12 32.69
C ASP A 767 -32.14 9.78 31.85
N LEU A 768 -31.02 9.48 32.52
CA LEU A 768 -29.83 8.98 31.87
C LEU A 768 -30.03 7.63 31.20
N LEU A 769 -30.72 6.69 31.86
CA LEU A 769 -31.06 5.41 31.31
C LEU A 769 -31.99 5.53 30.07
N CYS A 770 -32.96 6.45 30.10
CA CYS A 770 -33.82 6.71 28.94
C CYS A 770 -33.03 7.34 27.79
N SER A 771 -32.06 8.22 28.09
CA SER A 771 -31.16 8.80 27.05
C SER A 771 -30.37 7.68 26.35
N ALA A 772 -29.76 6.78 27.10
CA ALA A 772 -29.06 5.62 26.57
C ALA A 772 -29.96 4.69 25.75
N LEU A 773 -31.16 4.41 26.25
CA LEU A 773 -32.15 3.53 25.59
C LEU A 773 -32.55 4.08 24.22
N ASN A 774 -32.81 5.38 24.13
CA ASN A 774 -33.16 6.04 22.84
C ASN A 774 -32.08 5.83 21.78
N PHE A 775 -30.82 5.97 22.16
CA PHE A 775 -29.69 5.70 21.27
C PHE A 775 -29.65 4.23 20.86
N TYR A 776 -29.71 3.28 21.81
CA TYR A 776 -29.64 1.85 21.50
C TYR A 776 -30.80 1.37 20.63
N ILE A 777 -32.01 1.93 20.80
CA ILE A 777 -33.14 1.69 19.89
C ILE A 777 -32.85 2.18 18.48
N SER A 778 -32.33 3.39 18.34
CA SER A 778 -32.01 3.97 17.03
C SER A 778 -30.88 3.20 16.32
N SER A 779 -29.91 2.68 17.07
CA SER A 779 -28.79 1.89 16.58
C SER A 779 -29.09 0.40 16.40
N GLY A 780 -30.24 -0.10 16.88
CA GLY A 780 -30.61 -1.52 16.80
C GLY A 780 -29.80 -2.45 17.71
N ALA A 781 -29.19 -1.94 18.78
CA ALA A 781 -28.37 -2.69 19.72
C ALA A 781 -29.21 -3.53 20.71
N MET A 782 -29.80 -4.62 20.25
CA MET A 782 -30.80 -5.42 20.94
C MET A 782 -30.37 -5.90 22.34
N SER A 783 -29.09 -6.27 22.51
CA SER A 783 -28.58 -6.69 23.84
C SER A 783 -28.57 -5.55 24.86
N GLU A 784 -28.20 -4.37 24.41
CA GLU A 784 -28.13 -3.16 25.23
C GLU A 784 -29.52 -2.64 25.55
N ILE A 785 -30.47 -2.73 24.59
CA ILE A 785 -31.90 -2.42 24.80
C ILE A 785 -32.44 -3.27 25.93
N ALA A 786 -32.31 -4.58 25.83
CA ALA A 786 -32.82 -5.52 26.86
C ALA A 786 -32.19 -5.25 28.23
N CYS A 787 -30.90 -4.92 28.27
CA CYS A 787 -30.21 -4.57 29.51
C CYS A 787 -30.79 -3.29 30.15
N VAL A 788 -30.93 -2.22 29.38
CA VAL A 788 -31.43 -0.93 29.90
C VAL A 788 -32.91 -1.00 30.25
N GLU A 789 -33.73 -1.73 29.47
CA GLU A 789 -35.14 -1.98 29.82
C GLU A 789 -35.27 -2.74 31.13
N SER A 790 -34.39 -3.70 31.39
CA SER A 790 -34.34 -4.41 32.67
C SER A 790 -34.01 -3.46 33.83
N LEU A 791 -33.05 -2.53 33.63
CA LEU A 791 -32.67 -1.53 34.63
C LEU A 791 -33.83 -0.55 34.91
N LEU A 792 -34.62 -0.21 33.90
CA LEU A 792 -35.80 0.64 34.02
C LEU A 792 -37.06 -0.09 34.57
N GLY A 793 -36.95 -1.41 34.81
CA GLY A 793 -38.11 -2.19 35.28
C GLY A 793 -39.20 -2.41 34.23
N MET A 794 -38.87 -2.25 32.94
CA MET A 794 -39.82 -2.37 31.80
C MET A 794 -40.11 -3.81 31.39
N ASN A 795 -39.37 -4.80 31.88
CA ASN A 795 -39.45 -6.21 31.47
C ASN A 795 -40.50 -7.04 32.19
N SER A 796 -41.66 -6.49 32.56
CA SER A 796 -42.68 -7.27 33.30
C SER A 796 -43.88 -7.75 32.49
N ASN A 797 -43.90 -7.68 31.12
CA ASN A 797 -45.14 -8.05 30.40
C ASN A 797 -44.94 -8.62 28.97
N THR A 798 -44.06 -9.62 28.76
CA THR A 798 -44.09 -10.38 27.51
C THR A 798 -44.28 -11.89 27.62
N GLU A 799 -44.79 -12.39 28.78
CA GLU A 799 -45.25 -13.80 28.91
C GLU A 799 -46.77 -13.89 29.04
N SER A 800 -47.53 -13.29 28.17
CA SER A 800 -48.96 -13.62 28.07
C SER A 800 -49.59 -13.18 26.78
N HIS A 801 -49.16 -13.67 25.66
CA HIS A 801 -49.95 -13.81 24.41
C HIS A 801 -49.26 -14.79 23.46
N GLY A 802 -49.33 -16.06 23.84
CA GLY A 802 -49.06 -17.23 23.01
C GLY A 802 -50.22 -18.20 23.12
N ASN A 803 -51.21 -17.97 22.27
CA ASN A 803 -52.13 -19.03 21.83
C ASN A 803 -52.23 -19.01 20.33
#